data_1e0b50f90177296abffb16a233ebb925
#
_entry.id   1e0b50f90177296abffb16a233ebb925
#
_cell.length_a   1.000
_cell.length_b   1.000
_cell.length_c   1.000
_cell.angle_alpha   90.00
_cell.angle_beta   90.00
_cell.angle_gamma   90.00
#
_symmetry.space_group_name_H-M   'P 1'
#
loop_
_entity.id
_entity.type
_entity.pdbx_description
1 polymer ?
#
loop_
_entity_poly.entity_id
_entity_poly.type
_entity_poly.pdbx_seq_one_letter_code
_entity_poly.pdbx_strand_id
1 'polypeptide(L)'
;MKETLTRRIRVYGIVQGVGFRPTVSRHATTCNIHGSVSNKGPYVEIFAQAPEAQVDRFVTMIREQSPKRAAILKMNIEDVENPEIYKDFQIVESEKTKGEIFVSPDIAICEECKEEMYQPGNRRYLHPFINCTCCGPRLTILDALPYDRERTSMKEFPMCPDCEHEYHDPEDRRFDAQPVCCNNCGPQVYLAERSERGRDAVTYARRVIAEGGIVAVKGIGGFHLCCDATKESAVELLRTRKKRPVKPFAVMARNEEAVRSVCELSEEQEKILTGHQKPILLLDKKEGVSKLAKSVAPFNPKVGIMLPYAPVQLLLFQYDDGIQMPDFLVMTSGNISGAPICRDDREAKEELSHLCDCILSHDRKIRIRADDSVMDFYREEPYMIRRSRGYAPLPYMLSKAWQGQVLAVGGELKNACCIGHDDRFYPAPYVGDLEDLRTVKALQETITRLTALLEVEPELVVADLHPKYNSTMVAHEMELPMIQVQHHYAHVLSCMAENDCADPVIGVSFDGTGYGTDGTIWGGEILYADYEHFERIGSIEPFWHVGGDIASQEGFRIAVSIIGGLVREKENAKNIIKELELCTEPEANVILTMAQRHLNAIESTSAGRLFDAVSAILGIQKSSTFEGEASMALEFAAEAWQKEHEAKNTENTKNAQKCRECQECHKC
;
A
#
# COMPACT_ATOMS: atom_id res chain seq x y z
N MET A 1 -1.32 55.92 4.89
CA MET A 1 -1.35 54.59 5.56
C MET A 1 -1.65 53.58 4.46
N LYS A 2 -0.85 52.53 4.29
CA LYS A 2 -1.21 51.47 3.32
C LYS A 2 -2.49 50.82 3.82
N GLU A 3 -3.47 50.70 2.97
CA GLU A 3 -4.74 50.03 3.30
C GLU A 3 -4.47 48.61 3.82
N THR A 4 -4.92 48.30 5.03
CA THR A 4 -4.82 47.00 5.63
C THR A 4 -6.06 46.21 5.20
N LEU A 5 -5.89 45.04 4.59
CA LEU A 5 -6.96 44.13 4.27
C LEU A 5 -6.91 42.88 5.18
N THR A 6 -8.00 42.17 5.24
CA THR A 6 -8.06 40.85 5.91
C THR A 6 -8.54 39.80 4.90
N ARG A 7 -7.74 38.78 4.73
CA ARG A 7 -8.13 37.61 3.92
C ARG A 7 -8.40 36.39 4.80
N ARG A 8 -9.46 35.71 4.48
CA ARG A 8 -9.76 34.36 4.98
C ARG A 8 -9.22 33.35 3.99
N ILE A 9 -8.31 32.50 4.46
CA ILE A 9 -7.65 31.47 3.65
C ILE A 9 -8.06 30.11 4.22
N ARG A 10 -8.69 29.28 3.41
CA ARG A 10 -9.01 27.89 3.75
C ARG A 10 -8.11 26.96 2.97
N VAL A 11 -7.38 26.12 3.68
CA VAL A 11 -6.38 25.20 3.09
C VAL A 11 -6.84 23.78 3.31
N TYR A 12 -7.00 23.03 2.22
CA TYR A 12 -7.47 21.66 2.17
C TYR A 12 -6.33 20.72 1.77
N GLY A 13 -6.34 19.51 2.32
CA GLY A 13 -5.35 18.49 2.02
C GLY A 13 -4.71 17.89 3.26
N ILE A 14 -3.47 17.40 3.13
CA ILE A 14 -2.69 16.91 4.27
C ILE A 14 -2.08 18.12 4.99
N VAL A 15 -2.88 18.80 5.76
CA VAL A 15 -2.50 20.03 6.47
C VAL A 15 -2.73 19.94 7.99
N GLN A 16 -3.18 18.78 8.46
CA GLN A 16 -3.34 18.48 9.88
C GLN A 16 -2.38 17.38 10.31
N GLY A 17 -1.85 17.50 11.53
CA GLY A 17 -0.91 16.52 12.06
C GLY A 17 0.45 16.46 11.35
N VAL A 18 0.83 17.48 10.60
CA VAL A 18 2.08 17.56 9.82
C VAL A 18 2.89 18.85 10.14
N GLY A 19 2.55 19.54 11.21
CA GLY A 19 3.22 20.80 11.59
C GLY A 19 2.76 22.03 10.81
N PHE A 20 1.62 21.96 10.14
CA PHE A 20 1.14 23.04 9.27
C PHE A 20 0.81 24.31 10.06
N ARG A 21 0.01 24.23 11.14
CA ARG A 21 -0.35 25.39 11.98
C ARG A 21 0.88 26.10 12.56
N PRO A 22 1.86 25.38 13.18
CA PRO A 22 3.12 25.99 13.63
C PRO A 22 3.91 26.70 12.49
N THR A 23 3.95 26.11 11.31
CA THR A 23 4.64 26.69 10.16
C THR A 23 3.94 27.95 9.67
N VAL A 24 2.61 27.95 9.58
CA VAL A 24 1.80 29.13 9.24
C VAL A 24 2.05 30.25 10.25
N SER A 25 2.10 29.94 11.55
CA SER A 25 2.40 30.93 12.60
C SER A 25 3.80 31.57 12.45
N ARG A 26 4.83 30.76 12.13
CA ARG A 26 6.18 31.29 11.84
C ARG A 26 6.21 32.15 10.59
N HIS A 27 5.51 31.76 9.53
CA HIS A 27 5.40 32.57 8.31
C HIS A 27 4.66 33.90 8.56
N ALA A 28 3.61 33.87 9.39
CA ALA A 28 2.89 35.08 9.82
C ALA A 28 3.82 36.05 10.54
N THR A 29 4.62 35.58 11.48
CA THR A 29 5.65 36.37 12.15
C THR A 29 6.65 36.98 11.16
N THR A 30 7.15 36.16 10.22
CA THR A 30 8.12 36.62 9.20
C THR A 30 7.54 37.69 8.25
N CYS A 31 6.24 37.63 7.96
CA CYS A 31 5.55 38.59 7.08
C CYS A 31 4.83 39.72 7.83
N ASN A 32 4.94 39.79 9.16
CA ASN A 32 4.22 40.72 10.01
C ASN A 32 2.69 40.68 9.77
N ILE A 33 2.14 39.48 9.76
CA ILE A 33 0.70 39.22 9.62
C ILE A 33 0.09 39.17 11.02
N HIS A 34 -1.04 39.82 11.22
CA HIS A 34 -1.90 39.65 12.37
C HIS A 34 -3.06 38.73 11.98
N GLY A 35 -3.59 37.95 12.91
CA GLY A 35 -4.68 37.04 12.58
C GLY A 35 -4.70 35.76 13.41
N SER A 36 -5.18 34.69 12.79
CA SER A 36 -5.26 33.40 13.47
C SER A 36 -5.18 32.24 12.51
N VAL A 37 -4.81 31.08 13.03
CA VAL A 37 -4.89 29.79 12.35
C VAL A 37 -5.57 28.75 13.24
N SER A 38 -6.54 28.03 12.70
CA SER A 38 -7.29 26.98 13.41
C SER A 38 -7.57 25.77 12.51
N ASN A 39 -7.70 24.59 13.11
CA ASN A 39 -8.27 23.43 12.44
C ASN A 39 -9.78 23.46 12.55
N LYS A 40 -10.47 23.28 11.43
CA LYS A 40 -11.94 23.26 11.38
C LYS A 40 -12.49 21.83 11.11
N GLY A 41 -11.69 20.81 11.24
CA GLY A 41 -12.02 19.44 10.87
C GLY A 41 -11.67 19.16 9.40
N PRO A 42 -12.39 19.72 8.43
CA PRO A 42 -12.14 19.47 7.02
C PRO A 42 -10.96 20.27 6.43
N TYR A 43 -10.63 21.41 6.98
CA TYR A 43 -9.60 22.32 6.47
C TYR A 43 -8.90 23.07 7.60
N VAL A 44 -7.78 23.71 7.27
CA VAL A 44 -7.16 24.73 8.13
C VAL A 44 -7.65 26.10 7.69
N GLU A 45 -8.21 26.86 8.62
CA GLU A 45 -8.67 28.23 8.40
C GLU A 45 -7.63 29.21 8.93
N ILE A 46 -7.31 30.21 8.09
CA ILE A 46 -6.34 31.25 8.42
C ILE A 46 -7.00 32.60 8.17
N PHE A 47 -6.97 33.47 9.15
CA PHE A 47 -7.24 34.90 8.94
C PHE A 47 -5.90 35.64 8.88
N ALA A 48 -5.69 36.40 7.82
CA ALA A 48 -4.45 37.14 7.58
C ALA A 48 -4.74 38.60 7.36
N GLN A 49 -4.32 39.44 8.30
CA GLN A 49 -4.57 40.89 8.30
C GLN A 49 -3.24 41.65 8.21
N ALA A 50 -3.01 42.33 7.10
CA ALA A 50 -1.84 43.17 6.83
C ALA A 50 -2.05 43.99 5.53
N PRO A 51 -1.10 44.85 5.11
CA PRO A 51 -1.05 45.40 3.77
C PRO A 51 -1.00 44.29 2.71
N GLU A 52 -1.70 44.44 1.59
CA GLU A 52 -1.90 43.43 0.54
C GLU A 52 -0.60 42.71 0.14
N ALA A 53 0.47 43.46 -0.15
CA ALA A 53 1.76 42.84 -0.54
C ALA A 53 2.36 41.92 0.53
N GLN A 54 2.05 42.13 1.82
CA GLN A 54 2.50 41.23 2.89
C GLN A 54 1.64 39.96 2.94
N VAL A 55 0.33 40.11 2.74
CA VAL A 55 -0.60 38.96 2.67
C VAL A 55 -0.29 38.09 1.45
N ASP A 56 0.00 38.70 0.29
CA ASP A 56 0.39 37.94 -0.91
C ASP A 56 1.69 37.15 -0.71
N ARG A 57 2.69 37.79 -0.09
CA ARG A 57 3.94 37.16 0.29
C ARG A 57 3.70 35.96 1.26
N PHE A 58 2.85 36.19 2.24
CA PHE A 58 2.48 35.16 3.20
C PHE A 58 1.80 33.96 2.52
N VAL A 59 0.85 34.21 1.63
CA VAL A 59 0.19 33.13 0.83
C VAL A 59 1.20 32.36 -0.01
N THR A 60 2.14 33.07 -0.65
CA THR A 60 3.23 32.43 -1.41
C THR A 60 4.09 31.54 -0.52
N MET A 61 4.48 32.02 0.67
CA MET A 61 5.25 31.21 1.62
C MET A 61 4.47 29.98 2.10
N ILE A 62 3.16 30.10 2.33
CA ILE A 62 2.33 28.94 2.69
C ILE A 62 2.35 27.89 1.57
N ARG A 63 2.31 28.28 0.29
CA ARG A 63 2.32 27.36 -0.85
C ARG A 63 3.69 26.72 -1.05
N GLU A 64 4.75 27.50 -1.03
CA GLU A 64 6.09 27.06 -1.42
C GLU A 64 6.93 26.52 -0.27
N GLN A 65 6.68 26.96 0.96
CA GLN A 65 7.46 26.64 2.15
C GLN A 65 6.62 25.91 3.22
N SER A 66 5.62 25.15 2.79
CA SER A 66 4.88 24.25 3.66
C SER A 66 5.79 23.18 4.26
N PRO A 67 5.42 22.60 5.42
CA PRO A 67 6.15 21.45 5.94
C PRO A 67 6.33 20.38 4.86
N LYS A 68 7.51 19.76 4.77
CA LYS A 68 7.85 18.74 3.74
C LYS A 68 6.81 17.62 3.58
N ARG A 69 5.92 17.45 4.54
CA ARG A 69 4.90 16.39 4.62
C ARG A 69 3.48 16.91 4.50
N ALA A 70 3.32 18.22 4.37
CA ALA A 70 2.05 18.81 4.01
C ALA A 70 1.83 18.66 2.50
N ALA A 71 0.59 18.34 2.11
CA ALA A 71 0.15 18.41 0.72
C ALA A 71 -1.08 19.30 0.66
N ILE A 72 -0.93 20.48 0.10
CA ILE A 72 -2.03 21.40 -0.15
C ILE A 72 -2.69 20.98 -1.45
N LEU A 73 -3.90 20.42 -1.37
CA LEU A 73 -4.68 19.98 -2.54
C LEU A 73 -5.52 21.14 -3.10
N LYS A 74 -6.04 22.01 -2.21
CA LYS A 74 -6.87 23.14 -2.59
C LYS A 74 -6.66 24.30 -1.60
N MET A 75 -6.73 25.54 -2.10
CA MET A 75 -6.65 26.74 -1.28
C MET A 75 -7.67 27.77 -1.78
N ASN A 76 -8.63 28.11 -0.93
CA ASN A 76 -9.61 29.18 -1.19
C ASN A 76 -9.20 30.41 -0.43
N ILE A 77 -9.20 31.57 -1.11
CA ILE A 77 -8.84 32.87 -0.55
C ILE A 77 -9.99 33.84 -0.80
N GLU A 78 -10.49 34.45 0.26
CA GLU A 78 -11.64 35.36 0.20
C GLU A 78 -11.30 36.63 1.01
N ASP A 79 -11.62 37.79 0.49
CA ASP A 79 -11.53 39.04 1.25
C ASP A 79 -12.68 39.13 2.27
N VAL A 80 -12.35 39.55 3.48
CA VAL A 80 -13.32 39.65 4.57
C VAL A 80 -13.88 41.06 4.68
N GLU A 81 -15.18 41.22 4.48
CA GLU A 81 -15.86 42.51 4.73
C GLU A 81 -16.07 42.69 6.25
N ASN A 82 -15.74 43.88 6.77
CA ASN A 82 -15.83 44.24 8.21
C ASN A 82 -15.09 43.26 9.13
N PRO A 83 -13.77 43.05 8.95
CA PRO A 83 -13.00 42.10 9.74
C PRO A 83 -12.82 42.56 11.19
N GLU A 84 -12.67 41.58 12.08
CA GLU A 84 -12.14 41.81 13.41
C GLU A 84 -10.72 42.39 13.34
N ILE A 85 -10.32 43.17 14.34
CA ILE A 85 -8.96 43.70 14.43
C ILE A 85 -8.12 42.74 15.27
N TYR A 86 -7.14 42.13 14.64
CA TYR A 86 -6.19 41.23 15.30
C TYR A 86 -5.00 42.05 15.84
N LYS A 87 -4.57 41.73 17.07
CA LYS A 87 -3.40 42.38 17.71
C LYS A 87 -2.10 41.66 17.39
N ASP A 88 -2.15 40.36 17.23
CA ASP A 88 -1.05 39.46 16.98
C ASP A 88 -1.52 38.31 16.08
N PHE A 89 -0.67 37.31 15.86
CA PHE A 89 -1.05 36.08 15.16
C PHE A 89 -1.14 34.92 16.15
N GLN A 90 -2.30 34.29 16.23
CA GLN A 90 -2.57 33.22 17.22
C GLN A 90 -2.93 31.89 16.59
N ILE A 91 -2.48 30.80 17.20
CA ILE A 91 -3.02 29.47 16.93
C ILE A 91 -4.23 29.29 17.85
N VAL A 92 -5.41 29.15 17.25
CA VAL A 92 -6.68 29.00 17.97
C VAL A 92 -7.02 27.52 18.08
N GLU A 93 -7.74 27.14 19.13
CA GLU A 93 -8.26 25.78 19.34
C GLU A 93 -9.02 25.27 18.12
N SER A 94 -8.92 23.94 17.92
CA SER A 94 -9.60 23.26 16.83
C SER A 94 -11.13 23.30 17.04
N GLU A 95 -11.86 23.69 16.02
CA GLU A 95 -13.31 23.63 15.97
C GLU A 95 -13.78 22.61 14.95
N LYS A 96 -14.92 21.98 15.22
CA LYS A 96 -15.54 21.07 14.27
C LYS A 96 -16.57 21.80 13.41
N THR A 97 -16.29 21.96 12.13
CA THR A 97 -17.24 22.47 11.14
C THR A 97 -17.63 21.36 10.17
N LYS A 98 -18.80 21.47 9.53
CA LYS A 98 -19.17 20.60 8.41
C LYS A 98 -18.36 20.99 7.18
N GLY A 99 -17.88 20.01 6.41
CA GLY A 99 -17.15 20.26 5.16
C GLY A 99 -16.27 19.11 4.71
N GLU A 100 -15.39 19.39 3.78
CA GLU A 100 -14.50 18.42 3.13
C GLU A 100 -13.46 17.85 4.11
N ILE A 101 -13.48 16.54 4.33
CA ILE A 101 -12.63 15.87 5.32
C ILE A 101 -11.40 15.24 4.64
N PHE A 102 -10.22 15.52 5.22
CA PHE A 102 -8.97 14.88 4.81
C PHE A 102 -8.31 14.23 6.03
N VAL A 103 -8.23 12.90 6.00
CA VAL A 103 -7.54 12.11 7.03
C VAL A 103 -6.11 11.87 6.59
N SER A 104 -5.14 12.32 7.41
CA SER A 104 -3.73 12.06 7.12
C SER A 104 -3.41 10.57 7.25
N PRO A 105 -2.70 9.96 6.30
CA PRO A 105 -2.12 8.64 6.48
C PRO A 105 -1.01 8.65 7.54
N ASP A 106 -0.62 7.46 8.00
CA ASP A 106 0.52 7.30 8.89
C ASP A 106 1.83 7.71 8.19
N ILE A 107 2.69 8.40 8.91
CA ILE A 107 3.92 9.00 8.40
C ILE A 107 5.13 8.32 9.05
N ALA A 108 6.11 7.90 8.25
CA ALA A 108 7.34 7.32 8.76
C ALA A 108 8.12 8.29 9.66
N ILE A 109 8.92 7.74 10.57
CA ILE A 109 9.81 8.51 11.43
C ILE A 109 10.71 9.45 10.61
N CYS A 110 10.90 10.69 11.06
CA CYS A 110 11.81 11.65 10.44
C CYS A 110 13.25 11.47 10.91
N GLU A 111 14.21 12.02 10.17
CA GLU A 111 15.63 11.86 10.51
C GLU A 111 15.96 12.52 11.86
N GLU A 112 15.39 13.68 12.15
CA GLU A 112 15.60 14.37 13.44
C GLU A 112 15.12 13.52 14.63
N CYS A 113 13.98 12.83 14.51
CA CYS A 113 13.51 11.90 15.53
C CYS A 113 14.40 10.66 15.64
N LYS A 114 14.93 10.18 14.51
CA LYS A 114 15.84 9.06 14.44
C LYS A 114 17.19 9.40 15.10
N GLU A 115 17.76 10.56 14.80
CA GLU A 115 18.99 11.06 15.43
C GLU A 115 18.82 11.18 16.95
N GLU A 116 17.74 11.82 17.37
CA GLU A 116 17.41 12.01 18.79
C GLU A 116 17.21 10.69 19.53
N MET A 117 16.58 9.69 18.87
CA MET A 117 16.40 8.35 19.43
C MET A 117 17.73 7.64 19.71
N TYR A 118 18.77 7.92 18.96
CA TYR A 118 20.09 7.32 19.17
C TYR A 118 21.08 8.20 19.94
N GLN A 119 20.66 9.39 20.40
CA GLN A 119 21.49 10.29 21.17
C GLN A 119 21.53 9.87 22.65
N PRO A 120 22.67 9.38 23.18
CA PRO A 120 22.79 9.04 24.60
C PRO A 120 22.52 10.24 25.51
N GLY A 121 21.79 10.02 26.59
CA GLY A 121 21.39 11.07 27.51
C GLY A 121 20.11 11.82 27.14
N ASN A 122 19.59 11.65 25.93
CA ASN A 122 18.28 12.18 25.56
C ASN A 122 17.18 11.41 26.30
N ARG A 123 16.14 12.11 26.75
CA ARG A 123 15.00 11.49 27.46
C ARG A 123 14.18 10.52 26.58
N ARG A 124 14.39 10.57 25.25
CA ARG A 124 13.83 9.64 24.27
C ARG A 124 14.87 8.68 23.69
N TYR A 125 16.02 8.54 24.36
CA TYR A 125 17.03 7.56 23.97
C TYR A 125 16.42 6.16 23.90
N LEU A 126 16.51 5.53 22.73
CA LEU A 126 15.95 4.22 22.41
C LEU A 126 14.44 4.09 22.69
N HIS A 127 13.69 5.21 22.54
CA HIS A 127 12.24 5.21 22.76
C HIS A 127 11.48 4.65 21.54
N PRO A 128 10.74 3.51 21.68
CA PRO A 128 10.10 2.84 20.54
C PRO A 128 8.87 3.57 19.95
N PHE A 129 8.50 4.72 20.52
CA PHE A 129 7.37 5.55 20.08
C PHE A 129 7.73 7.01 19.88
N ILE A 130 9.03 7.31 19.70
CA ILE A 130 9.46 8.68 19.44
C ILE A 130 8.80 9.22 18.18
N ASN A 131 8.36 10.46 18.25
CA ASN A 131 7.74 11.20 17.16
C ASN A 131 7.83 12.71 17.37
N CYS A 132 7.42 13.46 16.36
CA CYS A 132 7.20 14.90 16.45
C CYS A 132 5.95 15.27 15.64
N THR A 133 5.70 16.56 15.47
CA THR A 133 4.57 17.06 14.68
C THR A 133 4.60 16.57 13.22
N CYS A 134 5.80 16.29 12.69
CA CYS A 134 5.98 15.88 11.28
C CYS A 134 5.98 14.38 11.03
N CYS A 135 5.97 13.50 12.04
CA CYS A 135 6.11 12.05 11.87
C CYS A 135 5.29 11.26 12.88
N GLY A 136 5.17 9.95 12.62
CA GLY A 136 4.45 9.02 13.50
C GLY A 136 3.05 8.65 13.01
N PRO A 137 2.28 7.92 13.82
CA PRO A 137 0.96 7.42 13.46
C PRO A 137 -0.08 8.54 13.38
N ARG A 138 -1.06 8.35 12.48
CA ARG A 138 -2.21 9.21 12.24
C ARG A 138 -3.49 8.39 12.15
N LEU A 139 -3.80 7.85 10.95
CA LEU A 139 -4.98 7.04 10.68
C LEU A 139 -5.11 5.88 11.67
N THR A 140 -4.03 5.14 11.89
CA THR A 140 -4.06 3.90 12.68
C THR A 140 -4.35 4.11 14.17
N ILE A 141 -4.22 5.34 14.68
CA ILE A 141 -4.53 5.67 16.07
C ILE A 141 -5.76 6.56 16.25
N LEU A 142 -6.38 6.99 15.16
CA LEU A 142 -7.46 8.00 15.18
C LEU A 142 -8.81 7.38 15.57
N ASP A 143 -9.50 7.99 16.52
CA ASP A 143 -10.87 7.64 16.92
C ASP A 143 -11.90 8.52 16.21
N ALA A 144 -11.63 9.83 16.09
CA ALA A 144 -12.51 10.84 15.47
C ALA A 144 -11.70 12.06 15.02
N LEU A 145 -12.30 12.91 14.19
CA LEU A 145 -11.76 14.23 13.82
C LEU A 145 -12.36 15.35 14.70
N PRO A 146 -11.68 16.51 14.78
CA PRO A 146 -10.33 16.82 14.31
C PRO A 146 -9.24 16.00 14.98
N TYR A 147 -8.03 15.92 14.35
CA TYR A 147 -6.90 15.16 14.86
C TYR A 147 -6.31 15.84 16.09
N ASP A 148 -6.86 15.53 17.26
CA ASP A 148 -6.41 15.98 18.57
C ASP A 148 -6.12 14.76 19.46
N ARG A 149 -5.18 14.89 20.43
CA ARG A 149 -4.74 13.77 21.28
C ARG A 149 -5.88 13.00 21.93
N GLU A 150 -6.90 13.71 22.42
CA GLU A 150 -8.07 13.14 23.10
C GLU A 150 -8.95 12.27 22.19
N ARG A 151 -8.80 12.47 20.86
CA ARG A 151 -9.48 11.72 19.82
C ARG A 151 -8.61 10.67 19.16
N THR A 152 -7.53 10.29 19.84
CA THR A 152 -6.64 9.23 19.42
C THR A 152 -6.45 8.19 20.52
N SER A 153 -5.86 7.04 20.21
CA SER A 153 -5.48 6.05 21.21
C SER A 153 -4.42 6.56 22.19
N MET A 154 -3.80 7.73 21.93
CA MET A 154 -2.82 8.35 22.85
C MET A 154 -3.47 9.03 24.06
N LYS A 155 -4.78 9.21 24.08
CA LYS A 155 -5.53 9.68 25.28
C LYS A 155 -5.31 8.79 26.52
N GLU A 156 -4.98 7.52 26.28
CA GLU A 156 -4.72 6.55 27.34
C GLU A 156 -3.34 6.76 28.00
N PHE A 157 -2.49 7.64 27.45
CA PHE A 157 -1.13 7.94 27.90
C PHE A 157 -0.99 9.42 28.27
N PRO A 158 -1.33 9.83 29.53
CA PRO A 158 -1.17 11.21 29.99
C PRO A 158 0.28 11.68 29.84
N MET A 159 0.46 12.91 29.34
CA MET A 159 1.80 13.47 29.19
C MET A 159 2.46 13.73 30.56
N CYS A 160 3.76 13.49 30.64
CA CYS A 160 4.55 13.99 31.77
C CYS A 160 4.79 15.50 31.62
N PRO A 161 5.17 16.23 32.69
CA PRO A 161 5.34 17.68 32.63
C PRO A 161 6.26 18.17 31.50
N ASP A 162 7.35 17.43 31.23
CA ASP A 162 8.28 17.81 30.16
C ASP A 162 7.64 17.63 28.76
N CYS A 163 6.88 16.53 28.52
CA CYS A 163 6.18 16.33 27.26
C CYS A 163 5.05 17.35 27.07
N GLU A 164 4.38 17.72 28.15
CA GLU A 164 3.33 18.73 28.16
C GLU A 164 3.91 20.12 27.84
N HIS A 165 5.08 20.46 28.41
CA HIS A 165 5.78 21.68 28.09
C HIS A 165 6.15 21.76 26.61
N GLU A 166 6.80 20.72 26.04
CA GLU A 166 7.14 20.65 24.62
C GLU A 166 5.89 20.72 23.72
N TYR A 167 4.77 20.13 24.16
CA TYR A 167 3.51 20.13 23.43
C TYR A 167 2.90 21.54 23.30
N HIS A 168 3.07 22.38 24.32
CA HIS A 168 2.53 23.75 24.37
C HIS A 168 3.53 24.84 23.97
N ASP A 169 4.80 24.52 23.79
CA ASP A 169 5.84 25.47 23.39
C ASP A 169 5.87 25.62 21.86
N PRO A 170 5.49 26.80 21.31
CA PRO A 170 5.51 27.04 19.86
C PRO A 170 6.90 26.97 19.22
N GLU A 171 7.97 27.12 19.98
CA GLU A 171 9.35 27.00 19.51
C GLU A 171 9.82 25.54 19.43
N ASP A 172 9.15 24.61 20.14
CA ASP A 172 9.50 23.19 20.12
C ASP A 172 8.97 22.49 18.87
N ARG A 173 9.76 21.57 18.30
CA ARG A 173 9.36 20.78 17.14
C ARG A 173 8.25 19.76 17.46
N ARG A 174 7.87 19.58 18.71
CA ARG A 174 6.74 18.76 19.18
C ARG A 174 5.52 19.60 19.54
N PHE A 175 5.58 20.90 19.27
CA PHE A 175 4.42 21.74 19.45
C PHE A 175 3.21 21.15 18.74
N ASP A 176 2.12 20.93 19.50
CA ASP A 176 0.87 20.35 18.99
C ASP A 176 1.03 18.94 18.33
N ALA A 177 2.06 18.21 18.73
CA ALA A 177 2.30 16.84 18.25
C ALA A 177 1.42 15.83 19.04
N GLN A 178 0.26 15.47 18.50
CA GLN A 178 -0.75 14.67 19.19
C GLN A 178 -0.22 13.33 19.75
N PRO A 179 0.70 12.58 19.09
CA PRO A 179 1.23 11.35 19.64
C PRO A 179 2.48 11.53 20.52
N VAL A 180 2.84 12.79 20.90
CA VAL A 180 4.05 13.07 21.71
C VAL A 180 4.09 12.25 23.00
N CYS A 181 5.26 11.67 23.28
CA CYS A 181 5.54 10.91 24.50
C CYS A 181 7.06 10.71 24.68
N CYS A 182 7.44 10.16 25.80
CA CYS A 182 8.81 9.74 26.12
C CYS A 182 8.82 8.42 26.89
N ASN A 183 10.00 7.95 27.29
CA ASN A 183 10.13 6.70 28.05
C ASN A 183 9.36 6.67 29.39
N ASN A 184 9.02 7.83 29.95
CA ASN A 184 8.30 7.93 31.23
C ASN A 184 6.78 7.91 31.07
N CYS A 185 6.24 8.48 29.97
CA CYS A 185 4.80 8.67 29.82
C CYS A 185 4.20 8.01 28.57
N GLY A 186 5.02 7.42 27.72
CA GLY A 186 4.57 6.79 26.49
C GLY A 186 4.16 5.33 26.63
N PRO A 187 3.65 4.76 25.53
CA PRO A 187 3.42 3.34 25.43
C PRO A 187 4.69 2.52 25.69
N GLN A 188 4.51 1.29 26.15
CA GLN A 188 5.60 0.37 26.44
C GLN A 188 5.55 -0.86 25.53
N VAL A 189 6.73 -1.34 25.14
CA VAL A 189 6.88 -2.64 24.50
C VAL A 189 7.02 -3.73 25.55
N TYR A 190 6.54 -4.92 25.24
CA TYR A 190 6.63 -6.10 26.11
C TYR A 190 6.52 -7.39 25.28
N LEU A 191 6.94 -8.51 25.86
CA LEU A 191 6.66 -9.83 25.29
C LEU A 191 5.27 -10.30 25.77
N ALA A 192 4.36 -10.59 24.82
CA ALA A 192 2.95 -10.81 25.14
C ALA A 192 2.66 -12.01 26.04
N GLU A 193 3.54 -13.01 26.07
CA GLU A 193 3.38 -14.25 26.86
C GLU A 193 4.49 -14.42 27.91
N ARG A 194 5.26 -13.36 28.18
CA ARG A 194 6.40 -13.37 29.08
C ARG A 194 6.42 -12.13 29.98
N SER A 195 7.35 -12.10 30.94
CA SER A 195 7.49 -11.00 31.92
C SER A 195 8.31 -9.83 31.40
N GLU A 196 9.12 -10.04 30.36
CA GLU A 196 10.05 -9.05 29.82
C GLU A 196 9.31 -7.83 29.25
N ARG A 197 9.76 -6.63 29.64
CA ARG A 197 9.19 -5.35 29.24
C ARG A 197 10.29 -4.35 28.88
N GLY A 198 9.93 -3.32 28.12
CA GLY A 198 10.83 -2.24 27.75
C GLY A 198 12.09 -2.76 27.08
N ARG A 199 13.25 -2.41 27.64
CA ARG A 199 14.57 -2.79 27.09
C ARG A 199 14.78 -4.30 27.05
N ASP A 200 14.38 -5.02 28.07
CA ASP A 200 14.56 -6.48 28.15
C ASP A 200 13.74 -7.19 27.06
N ALA A 201 12.53 -6.70 26.76
CA ALA A 201 11.71 -7.25 25.70
C ALA A 201 12.33 -7.04 24.30
N VAL A 202 12.88 -5.86 24.03
CA VAL A 202 13.56 -5.57 22.76
C VAL A 202 14.81 -6.43 22.61
N THR A 203 15.65 -6.49 23.65
CA THR A 203 16.87 -7.32 23.68
C THR A 203 16.55 -8.80 23.48
N TYR A 204 15.51 -9.30 24.14
CA TYR A 204 15.06 -10.69 23.95
C TYR A 204 14.65 -10.96 22.49
N ALA A 205 13.81 -10.12 21.91
CA ALA A 205 13.36 -10.26 20.52
C ALA A 205 14.54 -10.24 19.52
N ARG A 206 15.49 -9.32 19.71
CA ARG A 206 16.71 -9.23 18.90
C ARG A 206 17.58 -10.50 19.02
N ARG A 207 17.72 -11.06 20.23
CA ARG A 207 18.43 -12.32 20.44
C ARG A 207 17.79 -13.47 19.67
N VAL A 208 16.47 -13.60 19.77
CA VAL A 208 15.70 -14.63 19.00
C VAL A 208 15.97 -14.51 17.52
N ILE A 209 15.93 -13.31 16.94
CA ILE A 209 16.23 -13.09 15.51
C ILE A 209 17.68 -13.47 15.17
N ALA A 210 18.64 -13.01 15.98
CA ALA A 210 20.08 -13.26 15.77
C ALA A 210 20.41 -14.77 15.83
N GLU A 211 19.71 -15.53 16.68
CA GLU A 211 19.82 -16.99 16.80
C GLU A 211 19.10 -17.72 15.63
N GLY A 212 18.33 -17.01 14.80
CA GLY A 212 17.64 -17.55 13.64
C GLY A 212 16.18 -17.94 13.91
N GLY A 213 15.62 -17.47 14.99
CA GLY A 213 14.19 -17.58 15.31
C GLY A 213 13.32 -16.56 14.61
N ILE A 214 12.02 -16.67 14.83
CA ILE A 214 10.99 -15.83 14.27
C ILE A 214 10.31 -15.02 15.39
N VAL A 215 10.17 -13.72 15.17
CA VAL A 215 9.50 -12.80 16.11
C VAL A 215 8.27 -12.19 15.44
N ALA A 216 7.12 -12.22 16.11
CA ALA A 216 6.00 -11.37 15.73
C ALA A 216 6.18 -9.99 16.37
N VAL A 217 6.24 -8.93 15.57
CA VAL A 217 6.49 -7.54 16.01
C VAL A 217 5.27 -6.68 15.71
N LYS A 218 4.71 -6.04 16.75
CA LYS A 218 3.61 -5.08 16.57
C LYS A 218 4.14 -3.77 16.02
N GLY A 219 3.73 -3.43 14.80
CA GLY A 219 4.06 -2.19 14.11
C GLY A 219 3.05 -1.06 14.33
N ILE A 220 2.90 -0.18 13.33
CA ILE A 220 1.93 0.92 13.35
C ILE A 220 0.53 0.43 12.97
N GLY A 221 0.41 -0.37 11.90
CA GLY A 221 -0.87 -0.81 11.34
C GLY A 221 -1.26 -2.26 11.65
N GLY A 222 -0.41 -3.03 12.31
CA GLY A 222 -0.60 -4.44 12.63
C GLY A 222 0.71 -5.11 13.02
N PHE A 223 0.66 -6.44 13.17
CA PHE A 223 1.84 -7.26 13.45
C PHE A 223 2.57 -7.68 12.17
N HIS A 224 3.87 -7.88 12.29
CA HIS A 224 4.72 -8.49 11.25
C HIS A 224 5.42 -9.72 11.81
N LEU A 225 5.62 -10.73 10.97
CA LEU A 225 6.55 -11.83 11.27
C LEU A 225 7.92 -11.46 10.73
N CYS A 226 8.92 -11.50 11.62
CA CYS A 226 10.28 -11.04 11.38
C CYS A 226 11.29 -12.15 11.65
N CYS A 227 12.25 -12.36 10.74
CA CYS A 227 13.42 -13.22 10.94
C CYS A 227 14.60 -12.69 10.12
N ASP A 228 15.79 -13.27 10.32
CA ASP A 228 16.99 -12.93 9.56
C ASP A 228 16.84 -13.34 8.08
N ALA A 229 16.79 -12.35 7.19
CA ALA A 229 16.63 -12.56 5.74
C ALA A 229 17.91 -13.07 5.05
N THR A 230 19.05 -13.09 5.73
CA THR A 230 20.33 -13.59 5.21
C THR A 230 20.53 -15.07 5.53
N LYS A 231 19.74 -15.63 6.45
CA LYS A 231 19.89 -16.98 6.98
C LYS A 231 18.85 -17.91 6.38
N GLU A 232 19.28 -18.81 5.47
CA GLU A 232 18.40 -19.74 4.74
C GLU A 232 17.50 -20.53 5.68
N SER A 233 18.06 -21.10 6.76
CA SER A 233 17.29 -21.90 7.73
C SER A 233 16.19 -21.10 8.44
N ALA A 234 16.38 -19.80 8.70
CA ALA A 234 15.36 -18.96 9.33
C ALA A 234 14.20 -18.66 8.37
N VAL A 235 14.52 -18.39 7.10
CA VAL A 235 13.52 -18.13 6.07
C VAL A 235 12.71 -19.39 5.74
N GLU A 236 13.36 -20.56 5.62
CA GLU A 236 12.70 -21.84 5.40
C GLU A 236 11.80 -22.24 6.58
N LEU A 237 12.25 -21.97 7.82
CA LEU A 237 11.42 -22.17 9.01
C LEU A 237 10.15 -21.33 8.95
N LEU A 238 10.27 -20.05 8.58
CA LEU A 238 9.12 -19.16 8.42
C LEU A 238 8.18 -19.66 7.30
N ARG A 239 8.71 -20.11 6.15
CA ARG A 239 7.93 -20.71 5.05
C ARG A 239 7.12 -21.91 5.53
N THR A 240 7.78 -22.80 6.25
CA THR A 240 7.16 -24.03 6.78
C THR A 240 6.03 -23.68 7.74
N ARG A 241 6.29 -22.80 8.72
CA ARG A 241 5.28 -22.41 9.72
C ARG A 241 4.10 -21.67 9.08
N LYS A 242 4.38 -20.73 8.15
CA LYS A 242 3.36 -19.93 7.46
C LYS A 242 2.65 -20.70 6.32
N LYS A 243 3.08 -21.92 6.00
CA LYS A 243 2.61 -22.72 4.86
C LYS A 243 2.63 -21.96 3.54
N ARG A 244 3.72 -21.23 3.32
CA ARG A 244 3.92 -20.34 2.16
C ARG A 244 5.15 -20.81 1.38
N PRO A 245 5.00 -21.78 0.44
CA PRO A 245 6.14 -22.49 -0.17
C PRO A 245 7.05 -21.56 -0.98
N VAL A 246 6.53 -20.77 -1.90
CA VAL A 246 7.36 -19.99 -2.84
C VAL A 246 6.97 -18.51 -2.95
N LYS A 247 5.74 -18.11 -2.60
CA LYS A 247 5.34 -16.69 -2.67
C LYS A 247 6.38 -15.79 -1.97
N PRO A 248 6.96 -14.76 -2.64
CA PRO A 248 8.04 -13.93 -2.10
C PRO A 248 7.73 -13.29 -0.76
N PHE A 249 8.72 -13.13 0.09
CA PHE A 249 8.63 -12.32 1.30
C PHE A 249 9.19 -10.93 1.05
N ALA A 250 8.56 -9.92 1.64
CA ALA A 250 9.14 -8.58 1.74
C ALA A 250 10.29 -8.57 2.75
N VAL A 251 11.30 -7.77 2.45
CA VAL A 251 12.50 -7.58 3.26
C VAL A 251 12.59 -6.12 3.70
N MET A 252 12.84 -5.92 4.98
CA MET A 252 13.22 -4.63 5.52
C MET A 252 14.73 -4.53 5.54
N ALA A 253 15.30 -3.55 4.84
CA ALA A 253 16.73 -3.26 4.85
C ALA A 253 17.04 -2.20 5.93
N ARG A 254 18.20 -2.30 6.57
CA ARG A 254 18.66 -1.37 7.62
C ARG A 254 18.66 0.09 7.12
N ASN A 255 19.15 0.34 5.92
CA ASN A 255 19.30 1.65 5.29
C ASN A 255 19.47 1.50 3.75
N GLU A 256 19.60 2.61 3.04
CA GLU A 256 19.76 2.65 1.59
C GLU A 256 21.05 1.96 1.11
N GLU A 257 22.14 2.05 1.87
CA GLU A 257 23.40 1.38 1.53
C GLU A 257 23.24 -0.14 1.49
N ALA A 258 22.48 -0.68 2.47
CA ALA A 258 22.14 -2.09 2.46
C ALA A 258 21.34 -2.44 1.19
N VAL A 259 20.31 -1.64 0.82
CA VAL A 259 19.53 -1.87 -0.41
C VAL A 259 20.43 -1.87 -1.63
N ARG A 260 21.27 -0.85 -1.81
CA ARG A 260 22.22 -0.74 -2.93
C ARG A 260 23.23 -1.90 -2.98
N SER A 261 23.42 -2.59 -1.85
CA SER A 261 24.32 -3.74 -1.83
C SER A 261 23.72 -5.03 -2.42
N VAL A 262 22.40 -5.08 -2.66
CA VAL A 262 21.68 -6.28 -3.13
C VAL A 262 20.74 -6.04 -4.30
N CYS A 263 20.32 -4.78 -4.53
CA CYS A 263 19.38 -4.40 -5.58
C CYS A 263 19.93 -3.26 -6.43
N GLU A 264 19.48 -3.20 -7.68
CA GLU A 264 19.57 -1.98 -8.47
C GLU A 264 18.58 -0.95 -7.89
N LEU A 265 19.01 0.32 -7.82
CA LEU A 265 18.20 1.38 -7.23
C LEU A 265 18.42 2.67 -8.02
N SER A 266 17.40 3.09 -8.78
CA SER A 266 17.38 4.37 -9.49
C SER A 266 17.14 5.55 -8.54
N GLU A 267 17.35 6.77 -9.00
CA GLU A 267 17.09 7.97 -8.19
C GLU A 267 15.61 8.12 -7.84
N GLU A 268 14.70 7.80 -8.78
CA GLU A 268 13.25 7.87 -8.54
C GLU A 268 12.79 6.80 -7.55
N GLN A 269 13.32 5.58 -7.66
CA GLN A 269 13.08 4.51 -6.68
C GLN A 269 13.57 4.90 -5.28
N GLU A 270 14.76 5.51 -5.18
CA GLU A 270 15.32 5.97 -3.91
C GLU A 270 14.47 7.06 -3.27
N LYS A 271 13.99 8.05 -4.03
CA LYS A 271 13.09 9.10 -3.53
C LYS A 271 11.83 8.53 -2.88
N ILE A 272 11.23 7.51 -3.52
CA ILE A 272 10.03 6.87 -2.97
C ILE A 272 10.38 6.00 -1.76
N LEU A 273 11.45 5.22 -1.83
CA LEU A 273 11.91 4.33 -0.76
C LEU A 273 12.26 5.10 0.52
N THR A 274 12.90 6.25 0.39
CA THR A 274 13.29 7.13 1.51
C THR A 274 12.21 8.12 1.90
N GLY A 275 11.17 8.24 1.10
CA GLY A 275 10.03 9.11 1.33
C GLY A 275 9.31 8.84 2.65
N HIS A 276 8.35 9.68 2.99
CA HIS A 276 7.61 9.56 4.26
C HIS A 276 6.58 8.43 4.28
N GLN A 277 6.28 7.82 3.13
CA GLN A 277 5.40 6.65 3.02
C GLN A 277 6.17 5.35 3.25
N LYS A 278 7.41 5.24 2.75
CA LYS A 278 8.27 4.04 2.81
C LYS A 278 7.51 2.77 2.44
N PRO A 279 7.00 2.66 1.20
CA PRO A 279 6.30 1.46 0.75
C PRO A 279 7.29 0.30 0.53
N ILE A 280 6.76 -0.89 0.29
CA ILE A 280 7.53 -1.99 -0.29
C ILE A 280 7.71 -1.70 -1.78
N LEU A 281 8.94 -1.59 -2.25
CA LEU A 281 9.27 -1.49 -3.67
C LEU A 281 9.74 -2.84 -4.20
N LEU A 282 9.25 -3.26 -5.36
CA LEU A 282 9.74 -4.42 -6.08
C LEU A 282 10.98 -4.01 -6.88
N LEU A 283 12.17 -4.39 -6.40
CA LEU A 283 13.46 -3.98 -6.97
C LEU A 283 14.17 -5.17 -7.61
N ASP A 284 14.86 -4.92 -8.74
CA ASP A 284 15.69 -5.91 -9.40
C ASP A 284 16.90 -6.28 -8.53
N LYS A 285 17.10 -7.58 -8.33
CA LYS A 285 18.26 -8.09 -7.61
C LYS A 285 19.53 -7.90 -8.45
N LYS A 286 20.62 -7.51 -7.80
CA LYS A 286 21.93 -7.48 -8.46
C LYS A 286 22.42 -8.88 -8.83
N GLU A 287 22.89 -9.04 -10.04
CA GLU A 287 23.46 -10.30 -10.49
C GLU A 287 24.73 -10.67 -9.69
N GLY A 288 24.85 -11.97 -9.37
CA GLY A 288 26.01 -12.49 -8.65
C GLY A 288 26.10 -12.14 -7.17
N VAL A 289 25.11 -11.42 -6.62
CA VAL A 289 25.05 -11.06 -5.20
C VAL A 289 24.16 -12.04 -4.44
N SER A 290 24.68 -12.71 -3.41
CA SER A 290 23.95 -13.70 -2.61
C SER A 290 23.91 -13.36 -1.11
N LYS A 291 23.68 -12.09 -0.77
CA LYS A 291 23.53 -11.69 0.64
C LYS A 291 22.19 -12.08 1.24
N LEU A 292 21.13 -12.16 0.43
CA LEU A 292 19.82 -12.61 0.86
C LEU A 292 19.71 -14.13 0.69
N ALA A 293 19.01 -14.79 1.61
CA ALA A 293 18.66 -16.19 1.50
C ALA A 293 17.85 -16.43 0.20
N LYS A 294 18.13 -17.51 -0.51
CA LYS A 294 17.42 -17.84 -1.76
C LYS A 294 15.91 -18.02 -1.55
N SER A 295 15.56 -18.56 -0.41
CA SER A 295 14.16 -18.74 0.02
C SER A 295 13.42 -17.44 0.34
N VAL A 296 14.05 -16.24 0.29
CA VAL A 296 13.32 -14.96 0.42
C VAL A 296 12.38 -14.74 -0.77
N ALA A 297 12.88 -14.90 -1.98
CA ALA A 297 12.12 -14.74 -3.22
C ALA A 297 12.63 -15.77 -4.24
N PRO A 298 12.20 -17.06 -4.11
CA PRO A 298 12.62 -18.12 -4.99
C PRO A 298 12.17 -17.84 -6.44
N PHE A 299 13.07 -18.12 -7.39
CA PHE A 299 12.79 -17.98 -8.83
C PHE A 299 12.33 -16.59 -9.31
N ASN A 300 12.42 -15.58 -8.46
CA ASN A 300 11.99 -14.23 -8.76
C ASN A 300 13.23 -13.32 -8.93
N PRO A 301 13.40 -12.62 -10.07
CA PRO A 301 14.51 -11.68 -10.27
C PRO A 301 14.38 -10.44 -9.38
N LYS A 302 13.16 -10.12 -8.93
CA LYS A 302 12.89 -8.99 -8.03
C LYS A 302 12.77 -9.44 -6.58
N VAL A 303 12.93 -8.50 -5.67
CA VAL A 303 12.63 -8.64 -4.25
C VAL A 303 11.91 -7.41 -3.72
N GLY A 304 10.88 -7.61 -2.91
CA GLY A 304 10.17 -6.52 -2.25
C GLY A 304 11.02 -5.96 -1.10
N ILE A 305 11.48 -4.71 -1.23
CA ILE A 305 12.31 -4.03 -0.22
C ILE A 305 11.58 -2.84 0.37
N MET A 306 11.70 -2.66 1.68
CA MET A 306 11.26 -1.46 2.39
C MET A 306 12.30 -1.01 3.43
N LEU A 307 12.23 0.23 3.86
CA LEU A 307 13.02 0.77 4.97
C LEU A 307 12.18 0.84 6.26
N PRO A 308 12.82 0.84 7.44
CA PRO A 308 12.12 1.03 8.71
C PRO A 308 11.36 2.35 8.73
N TYR A 309 10.08 2.31 9.03
CA TYR A 309 9.19 3.47 9.13
C TYR A 309 8.71 3.74 10.55
N ALA A 310 8.85 2.79 11.44
CA ALA A 310 8.50 2.93 12.85
C ALA A 310 9.75 2.83 13.75
N PRO A 311 9.82 3.59 14.85
CA PRO A 311 10.96 3.52 15.79
C PRO A 311 11.25 2.10 16.27
N VAL A 312 10.24 1.32 16.61
CA VAL A 312 10.42 -0.08 17.06
C VAL A 312 11.16 -0.93 16.03
N GLN A 313 10.96 -0.70 14.74
CA GLN A 313 11.64 -1.43 13.66
C GLN A 313 13.13 -1.03 13.58
N LEU A 314 13.44 0.26 13.73
CA LEU A 314 14.83 0.74 13.81
C LEU A 314 15.58 0.11 14.99
N LEU A 315 14.91 -0.03 16.15
CA LEU A 315 15.49 -0.65 17.33
C LEU A 315 15.76 -2.15 17.16
N LEU A 316 15.11 -2.83 16.21
CA LEU A 316 15.48 -4.20 15.86
C LEU A 316 16.84 -4.27 15.17
N PHE A 317 17.21 -3.27 14.37
CA PHE A 317 18.51 -3.24 13.68
C PHE A 317 19.63 -2.72 14.57
N GLN A 318 19.36 -1.70 15.38
CA GLN A 318 20.38 -1.04 16.21
C GLN A 318 19.85 -0.80 17.62
N TYR A 319 20.59 -1.35 18.60
CA TYR A 319 20.29 -1.21 20.02
C TYR A 319 21.59 -1.30 20.83
N ASP A 320 21.59 -0.85 22.09
CA ASP A 320 22.77 -0.82 22.95
C ASP A 320 22.92 -2.08 23.83
N ASP A 321 22.56 -3.23 23.30
CA ASP A 321 22.61 -4.54 23.98
C ASP A 321 23.79 -5.44 23.53
N GLY A 322 24.63 -4.95 22.63
CA GLY A 322 25.79 -5.67 22.11
C GLY A 322 25.46 -6.77 21.08
N ILE A 323 24.18 -7.01 20.77
CA ILE A 323 23.76 -8.01 19.78
C ILE A 323 23.98 -7.47 18.37
N GLN A 324 24.74 -8.19 17.56
CA GLN A 324 24.92 -7.86 16.15
C GLN A 324 23.73 -8.38 15.34
N MET A 325 23.08 -7.48 14.61
CA MET A 325 21.93 -7.80 13.77
C MET A 325 22.29 -7.75 12.30
N PRO A 326 21.69 -8.61 11.47
CA PRO A 326 21.87 -8.56 10.01
C PRO A 326 21.35 -7.25 9.42
N ASP A 327 21.79 -6.90 8.22
CA ASP A 327 21.31 -5.71 7.52
C ASP A 327 19.95 -5.90 6.87
N PHE A 328 19.45 -7.12 6.85
CA PHE A 328 18.18 -7.49 6.20
C PHE A 328 17.35 -8.39 7.10
N LEU A 329 16.11 -7.99 7.32
CA LEU A 329 15.11 -8.77 8.04
C LEU A 329 13.94 -9.09 7.10
N VAL A 330 13.48 -10.33 7.07
CA VAL A 330 12.15 -10.60 6.53
C VAL A 330 11.14 -9.82 7.36
N MET A 331 10.22 -9.13 6.70
CA MET A 331 9.16 -8.38 7.37
C MET A 331 7.86 -8.61 6.60
N THR A 332 7.17 -9.67 6.92
CA THR A 332 5.91 -10.07 6.27
C THR A 332 4.73 -9.86 7.20
N SER A 333 3.53 -9.68 6.66
CA SER A 333 2.30 -9.49 7.45
C SER A 333 2.13 -10.57 8.51
N GLY A 334 1.80 -10.16 9.74
CA GLY A 334 1.51 -11.04 10.87
C GLY A 334 0.07 -11.57 10.80
N ASN A 335 -0.12 -12.62 10.00
CA ASN A 335 -1.40 -13.29 9.82
C ASN A 335 -1.20 -14.73 9.36
N ILE A 336 -2.22 -15.55 9.52
CA ILE A 336 -2.38 -16.80 8.78
C ILE A 336 -2.69 -16.45 7.32
N SER A 337 -2.28 -17.27 6.36
CA SER A 337 -2.51 -17.03 4.93
C SER A 337 -4.02 -16.84 4.65
N GLY A 338 -4.40 -15.74 3.99
CA GLY A 338 -5.79 -15.36 3.70
C GLY A 338 -6.49 -14.58 4.81
N ALA A 339 -6.03 -14.63 6.06
CA ALA A 339 -6.60 -13.83 7.15
C ALA A 339 -6.10 -12.37 7.11
N PRO A 340 -6.80 -11.43 7.75
CA PRO A 340 -6.33 -10.05 7.88
C PRO A 340 -5.12 -9.97 8.81
N ILE A 341 -4.33 -8.91 8.68
CA ILE A 341 -3.20 -8.66 9.59
C ILE A 341 -3.69 -8.52 11.04
N CYS A 342 -3.05 -9.23 11.98
CA CYS A 342 -3.36 -9.10 13.42
C CYS A 342 -3.03 -7.70 13.92
N ARG A 343 -3.90 -7.10 14.75
CA ARG A 343 -3.71 -5.74 15.29
C ARG A 343 -3.60 -5.67 16.81
N ASP A 344 -4.10 -6.67 17.52
CA ASP A 344 -4.09 -6.71 18.98
C ASP A 344 -3.49 -8.03 19.53
N ASP A 345 -3.22 -8.06 20.84
CA ASP A 345 -2.56 -9.18 21.49
C ASP A 345 -3.40 -10.45 21.50
N ARG A 346 -4.73 -10.33 21.52
CA ARG A 346 -5.63 -11.49 21.48
C ARG A 346 -5.49 -12.18 20.14
N GLU A 347 -5.67 -11.42 19.05
CA GLU A 347 -5.49 -11.94 17.67
C GLU A 347 -4.09 -12.52 17.50
N ALA A 348 -3.04 -11.80 17.96
CA ALA A 348 -1.67 -12.25 17.81
C ALA A 348 -1.39 -13.56 18.59
N LYS A 349 -1.92 -13.72 19.78
CA LYS A 349 -1.78 -14.96 20.56
C LYS A 349 -2.53 -16.13 19.91
N GLU A 350 -3.75 -15.90 19.47
CA GLU A 350 -4.57 -16.92 18.82
C GLU A 350 -3.98 -17.39 17.50
N GLU A 351 -3.46 -16.45 16.68
CA GLU A 351 -3.08 -16.73 15.29
C GLU A 351 -1.57 -16.86 15.05
N LEU A 352 -0.72 -16.17 15.83
CA LEU A 352 0.71 -16.11 15.55
C LEU A 352 1.58 -16.95 16.49
N SER A 353 1.08 -17.40 17.66
CA SER A 353 1.90 -18.17 18.64
C SER A 353 2.55 -19.43 18.06
N HIS A 354 1.90 -20.05 17.06
CA HIS A 354 2.46 -21.22 16.36
C HIS A 354 3.36 -20.86 15.17
N LEU A 355 3.39 -19.59 14.76
CA LEU A 355 4.20 -19.08 13.66
C LEU A 355 5.52 -18.45 14.11
N CYS A 356 5.63 -18.01 15.37
CA CYS A 356 6.79 -17.31 15.90
C CYS A 356 7.29 -17.92 17.22
N ASP A 357 8.48 -17.53 17.64
CA ASP A 357 9.12 -17.97 18.89
C ASP A 357 8.86 -16.99 20.04
N CYS A 358 8.50 -15.75 19.74
CA CYS A 358 7.98 -14.78 20.70
C CYS A 358 7.18 -13.66 19.99
N ILE A 359 6.35 -12.97 20.76
CA ILE A 359 5.50 -11.86 20.31
C ILE A 359 5.95 -10.59 21.04
N LEU A 360 6.62 -9.68 20.30
CA LEU A 360 6.95 -8.33 20.77
C LEU A 360 5.78 -7.40 20.50
N SER A 361 5.01 -7.11 21.52
CA SER A 361 3.83 -6.25 21.46
C SER A 361 4.05 -4.92 22.16
N HIS A 362 3.03 -4.07 22.12
CA HIS A 362 2.94 -2.81 22.85
C HIS A 362 1.48 -2.46 23.19
N ASP A 363 1.29 -1.63 24.20
CA ASP A 363 -0.03 -1.26 24.73
C ASP A 363 -0.76 -0.15 23.97
N ARG A 364 -0.11 0.55 23.00
CA ARG A 364 -0.80 1.48 22.10
C ARG A 364 -1.78 0.73 21.20
N LYS A 365 -3.04 1.10 21.25
CA LYS A 365 -4.10 0.46 20.45
C LYS A 365 -4.02 0.89 18.99
N ILE A 366 -4.13 -0.07 18.08
CA ILE A 366 -4.33 0.14 16.66
C ILE A 366 -5.83 0.16 16.38
N ARG A 367 -6.33 1.25 15.80
CA ARG A 367 -7.75 1.48 15.54
C ARG A 367 -8.20 0.93 14.18
N ILE A 368 -7.38 1.15 13.17
CA ILE A 368 -7.60 0.67 11.80
C ILE A 368 -6.38 -0.15 11.40
N ARG A 369 -6.61 -1.33 10.81
CA ARG A 369 -5.54 -2.13 10.21
C ARG A 369 -5.00 -1.41 8.99
N ALA A 370 -3.69 -1.41 8.82
CA ALA A 370 -3.02 -0.86 7.64
C ALA A 370 -1.82 -1.74 7.30
N ASP A 371 -1.99 -2.60 6.30
CA ASP A 371 -0.89 -3.39 5.73
C ASP A 371 0.06 -2.47 4.95
N ASP A 372 1.23 -2.96 4.57
CA ASP A 372 2.20 -2.16 3.82
C ASP A 372 1.76 -1.99 2.36
N SER A 373 1.93 -0.78 1.82
CA SER A 373 1.74 -0.50 0.41
C SER A 373 2.84 -1.17 -0.41
N VAL A 374 2.51 -1.59 -1.63
CA VAL A 374 3.43 -2.25 -2.56
C VAL A 374 3.41 -1.51 -3.89
N MET A 375 4.58 -1.20 -4.43
CA MET A 375 4.76 -0.52 -5.71
C MET A 375 5.78 -1.23 -6.58
N ASP A 376 5.60 -1.12 -7.87
CA ASP A 376 6.58 -1.50 -8.89
C ASP A 376 6.76 -0.33 -9.88
N PHE A 377 7.61 -0.51 -10.87
CA PHE A 377 7.95 0.50 -11.85
C PHE A 377 7.83 -0.06 -13.26
N TYR A 378 7.23 0.71 -14.14
CA TYR A 378 7.24 0.45 -15.56
C TYR A 378 7.90 1.63 -16.28
N ARG A 379 9.05 1.39 -16.94
CA ARG A 379 9.85 2.45 -17.61
C ARG A 379 10.13 3.65 -16.70
N GLU A 380 10.55 3.36 -15.45
CA GLU A 380 10.84 4.34 -14.38
C GLU A 380 9.60 5.05 -13.79
N GLU A 381 8.40 4.86 -14.36
CA GLU A 381 7.17 5.39 -13.78
C GLU A 381 6.64 4.44 -12.70
N PRO A 382 6.38 4.94 -11.48
CA PRO A 382 5.86 4.12 -10.41
C PRO A 382 4.37 3.79 -10.60
N TYR A 383 3.99 2.56 -10.29
CA TYR A 383 2.58 2.19 -10.20
C TYR A 383 2.28 1.40 -8.92
N MET A 384 1.06 1.59 -8.40
CA MET A 384 0.63 1.03 -7.13
C MET A 384 0.01 -0.36 -7.33
N ILE A 385 0.63 -1.40 -6.75
CA ILE A 385 0.07 -2.76 -6.73
C ILE A 385 -0.90 -2.93 -5.55
N ARG A 386 -0.53 -2.37 -4.38
CA ARG A 386 -1.35 -2.36 -3.17
C ARG A 386 -1.28 -0.98 -2.53
N ARG A 387 -2.46 -0.36 -2.33
CA ARG A 387 -2.57 0.94 -1.68
C ARG A 387 -3.06 0.76 -0.24
N SER A 388 -2.21 1.10 0.73
CA SER A 388 -2.52 0.94 2.16
C SER A 388 -1.72 1.95 2.99
N ARG A 389 -0.93 1.54 3.99
CA ARG A 389 -0.16 2.41 4.88
C ARG A 389 0.66 3.46 4.11
N GLY A 390 0.60 4.69 4.56
CA GLY A 390 1.31 5.84 3.99
C GLY A 390 0.58 6.53 2.83
N TYR A 391 -0.46 5.89 2.25
CA TYR A 391 -1.26 6.42 1.14
C TYR A 391 -2.76 6.49 1.46
N ALA A 392 -3.33 5.44 2.02
CA ALA A 392 -4.73 5.43 2.41
C ALA A 392 -4.92 6.22 3.73
N PRO A 393 -6.03 6.94 3.89
CA PRO A 393 -7.20 7.06 3.04
C PRO A 393 -7.23 8.38 2.24
N LEU A 394 -6.10 8.82 1.68
CA LEU A 394 -6.10 10.05 0.87
C LEU A 394 -7.10 9.90 -0.29
N PRO A 395 -7.95 10.89 -0.54
CA PRO A 395 -8.93 10.80 -1.61
C PRO A 395 -8.31 11.03 -2.99
N TYR A 396 -8.95 10.45 -3.99
CA TYR A 396 -8.94 10.95 -5.36
C TYR A 396 -10.01 12.03 -5.49
N MET A 397 -9.69 13.12 -6.15
CA MET A 397 -10.58 14.25 -6.38
C MET A 397 -10.85 14.35 -7.87
N LEU A 398 -12.13 14.36 -8.25
CA LEU A 398 -12.53 14.50 -9.64
C LEU A 398 -12.88 15.97 -9.94
N SER A 399 -12.47 16.45 -11.13
CA SER A 399 -12.86 17.77 -11.65
C SER A 399 -14.34 17.81 -12.03
N LYS A 400 -14.95 16.66 -12.37
CA LYS A 400 -16.39 16.53 -12.61
C LYS A 400 -17.11 16.60 -11.26
N ALA A 401 -18.04 17.53 -11.15
CA ALA A 401 -18.87 17.64 -9.95
C ALA A 401 -19.84 16.46 -9.82
N TRP A 402 -19.76 15.75 -8.72
CA TRP A 402 -20.68 14.70 -8.30
C TRP A 402 -21.39 15.16 -7.04
N GLN A 403 -22.53 14.54 -6.74
CA GLN A 403 -23.27 14.79 -5.50
C GLN A 403 -23.74 13.46 -4.90
N GLY A 404 -23.73 13.40 -3.58
CA GLY A 404 -24.21 12.26 -2.80
C GLY A 404 -23.13 11.53 -2.05
N GLN A 405 -23.57 10.54 -1.29
CA GLN A 405 -22.74 9.75 -0.39
C GLN A 405 -22.89 8.28 -0.76
N VAL A 406 -21.78 7.65 -1.14
CA VAL A 406 -21.78 6.29 -1.67
C VAL A 406 -20.73 5.43 -1.00
N LEU A 407 -21.02 4.15 -0.83
CA LEU A 407 -20.08 3.15 -0.40
C LEU A 407 -19.90 2.09 -1.49
N ALA A 408 -18.70 1.87 -1.97
CA ALA A 408 -18.34 0.73 -2.79
C ALA A 408 -17.61 -0.32 -1.94
N VAL A 409 -18.12 -1.55 -1.90
CA VAL A 409 -17.60 -2.62 -1.02
C VAL A 409 -16.40 -3.37 -1.61
N GLY A 410 -16.07 -3.15 -2.89
CA GLY A 410 -14.95 -3.80 -3.59
C GLY A 410 -15.25 -5.23 -4.06
N GLY A 411 -14.24 -5.88 -4.63
CA GLY A 411 -14.29 -7.26 -5.10
C GLY A 411 -14.05 -8.29 -3.98
N GLU A 412 -13.86 -9.56 -4.35
CA GLU A 412 -13.63 -10.68 -3.42
C GLU A 412 -12.18 -10.80 -2.99
N LEU A 413 -11.25 -10.78 -3.95
CA LEU A 413 -9.82 -10.90 -3.69
C LEU A 413 -9.17 -9.53 -3.61
N LYS A 414 -8.12 -9.40 -2.79
CA LYS A 414 -7.37 -8.14 -2.57
C LYS A 414 -8.30 -6.96 -2.26
N ASN A 415 -9.34 -7.22 -1.49
CA ASN A 415 -10.40 -6.27 -1.22
C ASN A 415 -9.88 -4.95 -0.63
N ALA A 416 -10.46 -3.86 -1.09
CA ALA A 416 -10.45 -2.54 -0.48
C ALA A 416 -11.79 -1.85 -0.79
N CYS A 417 -12.50 -1.39 0.23
CA CYS A 417 -13.71 -0.58 0.01
C CYS A 417 -13.33 0.86 -0.36
N CYS A 418 -14.28 1.59 -0.92
CA CYS A 418 -14.12 3.02 -1.22
C CYS A 418 -15.36 3.79 -0.76
N ILE A 419 -15.14 4.92 -0.11
CA ILE A 419 -16.21 5.83 0.34
C ILE A 419 -16.17 7.05 -0.57
N GLY A 420 -17.27 7.33 -1.25
CA GLY A 420 -17.49 8.54 -2.05
C GLY A 420 -18.30 9.57 -1.29
N HIS A 421 -17.86 10.80 -1.32
CA HIS A 421 -18.57 11.96 -0.81
C HIS A 421 -18.39 13.12 -1.80
N ASP A 422 -19.43 13.40 -2.56
CA ASP A 422 -19.41 14.34 -3.67
C ASP A 422 -18.29 14.01 -4.67
N ASP A 423 -17.39 14.93 -4.96
CA ASP A 423 -16.28 14.80 -5.91
C ASP A 423 -15.05 14.05 -5.35
N ARG A 424 -15.13 13.49 -4.14
CA ARG A 424 -14.00 12.82 -3.44
C ARG A 424 -14.26 11.36 -3.20
N PHE A 425 -13.30 10.54 -3.57
CA PHE A 425 -13.32 9.10 -3.41
C PHE A 425 -12.18 8.67 -2.52
N TYR A 426 -12.49 8.06 -1.37
CA TYR A 426 -11.56 7.66 -0.31
C TYR A 426 -11.37 6.13 -0.32
N PRO A 427 -10.41 5.58 -1.07
CA PRO A 427 -10.11 4.16 -0.97
C PRO A 427 -9.56 3.82 0.41
N ALA A 428 -10.11 2.79 1.02
CA ALA A 428 -9.66 2.26 2.30
C ALA A 428 -8.25 1.70 2.24
N PRO A 429 -7.56 1.52 3.37
CA PRO A 429 -6.44 0.61 3.44
C PRO A 429 -6.84 -0.78 2.93
N TYR A 430 -5.88 -1.49 2.33
CA TYR A 430 -6.06 -2.87 1.90
C TYR A 430 -6.62 -3.76 3.02
N VAL A 431 -7.66 -4.52 2.72
CA VAL A 431 -8.35 -5.41 3.66
C VAL A 431 -7.87 -6.85 3.48
N GLY A 432 -7.90 -7.38 2.26
CA GLY A 432 -7.44 -8.73 1.93
C GLY A 432 -8.48 -9.58 1.21
N ASP A 433 -8.28 -10.90 1.23
CA ASP A 433 -9.14 -11.85 0.52
C ASP A 433 -10.34 -12.24 1.39
N LEU A 434 -11.55 -12.02 0.91
CA LEU A 434 -12.80 -12.20 1.67
C LEU A 434 -13.25 -13.65 1.79
N GLU A 435 -12.51 -14.61 1.23
CA GLU A 435 -12.77 -16.04 1.44
C GLU A 435 -12.67 -16.43 2.93
N ASP A 436 -11.91 -15.69 3.72
CA ASP A 436 -11.82 -15.84 5.17
C ASP A 436 -12.83 -14.93 5.89
N LEU A 437 -13.69 -15.51 6.73
CA LEU A 437 -14.69 -14.75 7.50
C LEU A 437 -14.08 -13.69 8.42
N ARG A 438 -12.82 -13.82 8.83
CA ARG A 438 -12.11 -12.79 9.61
C ARG A 438 -11.85 -11.57 8.75
N THR A 439 -11.56 -11.76 7.47
CA THR A 439 -11.37 -10.66 6.50
C THR A 439 -12.70 -9.97 6.19
N VAL A 440 -13.81 -10.72 6.11
CA VAL A 440 -15.15 -10.14 5.99
C VAL A 440 -15.44 -9.22 7.18
N LYS A 441 -15.19 -9.67 8.41
CA LYS A 441 -15.32 -8.85 9.62
C LYS A 441 -14.42 -7.62 9.59
N ALA A 442 -13.17 -7.78 9.10
CA ALA A 442 -12.25 -6.67 8.96
C ALA A 442 -12.75 -5.63 7.95
N LEU A 443 -13.41 -6.06 6.85
CA LEU A 443 -14.08 -5.17 5.91
C LEU A 443 -15.20 -4.38 6.60
N GLN A 444 -16.10 -5.05 7.30
CA GLN A 444 -17.22 -4.41 8.05
C GLN A 444 -16.72 -3.41 9.10
N GLU A 445 -15.65 -3.76 9.85
CA GLU A 445 -15.00 -2.86 10.79
C GLU A 445 -14.37 -1.64 10.09
N THR A 446 -13.72 -1.85 8.95
CA THR A 446 -13.09 -0.78 8.16
C THR A 446 -14.12 0.20 7.62
N ILE A 447 -15.22 -0.31 7.06
CA ILE A 447 -16.37 0.50 6.60
C ILE A 447 -16.89 1.34 7.75
N THR A 448 -17.27 0.71 8.88
CA THR A 448 -17.82 1.40 10.04
C THR A 448 -16.91 2.51 10.55
N ARG A 449 -15.61 2.26 10.60
CA ARG A 449 -14.66 3.27 11.10
C ARG A 449 -14.39 4.40 10.11
N LEU A 450 -14.24 4.09 8.84
CA LEU A 450 -13.96 5.12 7.84
C LEU A 450 -15.19 6.00 7.58
N THR A 451 -16.41 5.43 7.51
CA THR A 451 -17.63 6.22 7.39
C THR A 451 -17.80 7.18 8.57
N ALA A 452 -17.53 6.70 9.80
CA ALA A 452 -17.56 7.55 10.99
C ALA A 452 -16.48 8.64 10.97
N LEU A 453 -15.24 8.32 10.54
CA LEU A 453 -14.16 9.31 10.45
C LEU A 453 -14.40 10.36 9.37
N LEU A 454 -14.96 9.95 8.22
CA LEU A 454 -15.24 10.83 7.10
C LEU A 454 -16.59 11.54 7.25
N GLU A 455 -17.38 11.21 8.29
CA GLU A 455 -18.71 11.73 8.54
C GLU A 455 -19.66 11.51 7.35
N VAL A 456 -19.54 10.32 6.73
CA VAL A 456 -20.35 9.90 5.59
C VAL A 456 -21.43 8.92 6.07
N GLU A 457 -22.66 9.19 5.69
CA GLU A 457 -23.80 8.30 5.85
C GLU A 457 -24.22 7.81 4.46
N PRO A 458 -23.72 6.67 3.99
CA PRO A 458 -23.99 6.22 2.62
C PRO A 458 -25.47 6.08 2.34
N GLU A 459 -25.91 6.66 1.23
CA GLU A 459 -27.29 6.58 0.73
C GLU A 459 -27.44 5.46 -0.31
N LEU A 460 -26.32 4.97 -0.83
CA LEU A 460 -26.21 3.98 -1.88
C LEU A 460 -25.01 3.08 -1.62
N VAL A 461 -25.17 1.78 -1.84
CA VAL A 461 -24.05 0.83 -1.86
C VAL A 461 -23.78 0.33 -3.26
N VAL A 462 -22.50 0.21 -3.62
CA VAL A 462 -22.05 -0.34 -4.91
C VAL A 462 -21.30 -1.65 -4.65
N ALA A 463 -21.67 -2.70 -5.38
CA ALA A 463 -21.08 -4.02 -5.30
C ALA A 463 -20.66 -4.54 -6.69
N ASP A 464 -19.81 -5.54 -6.71
CA ASP A 464 -19.49 -6.29 -7.92
C ASP A 464 -20.75 -6.97 -8.50
N LEU A 465 -20.79 -7.17 -9.80
CA LEU A 465 -21.86 -7.89 -10.49
C LEU A 465 -21.95 -9.38 -10.07
N HIS A 466 -20.87 -9.93 -9.51
CA HIS A 466 -20.81 -11.32 -9.10
C HIS A 466 -21.74 -11.62 -7.92
N PRO A 467 -22.76 -12.51 -8.08
CA PRO A 467 -23.86 -12.62 -7.11
C PRO A 467 -23.48 -13.35 -5.81
N LYS A 468 -22.33 -14.01 -5.77
CA LYS A 468 -21.92 -14.86 -4.64
C LYS A 468 -20.66 -14.39 -3.93
N TYR A 469 -20.13 -13.21 -4.25
CA TYR A 469 -19.00 -12.66 -3.50
C TYR A 469 -19.42 -12.31 -2.07
N ASN A 470 -18.54 -12.55 -1.11
CA ASN A 470 -18.74 -12.15 0.26
C ASN A 470 -18.86 -10.61 0.40
N SER A 471 -18.16 -9.86 -0.46
CA SER A 471 -18.37 -8.41 -0.55
C SER A 471 -19.79 -8.04 -0.95
N THR A 472 -20.39 -8.75 -1.90
CA THR A 472 -21.80 -8.54 -2.31
C THR A 472 -22.76 -8.89 -1.16
N MET A 473 -22.46 -9.91 -0.36
CA MET A 473 -23.23 -10.26 0.82
C MET A 473 -23.18 -9.14 1.88
N VAL A 474 -21.98 -8.56 2.12
CA VAL A 474 -21.81 -7.39 3.01
C VAL A 474 -22.66 -6.20 2.51
N ALA A 475 -22.70 -5.96 1.18
CA ALA A 475 -23.54 -4.91 0.63
C ALA A 475 -25.05 -5.14 0.91
N HIS A 476 -25.51 -6.37 0.76
CA HIS A 476 -26.93 -6.73 1.08
C HIS A 476 -27.27 -6.52 2.55
N GLU A 477 -26.35 -6.81 3.48
CA GLU A 477 -26.55 -6.62 4.93
C GLU A 477 -26.74 -5.15 5.34
N MET A 478 -26.37 -4.20 4.47
CA MET A 478 -26.51 -2.76 4.75
C MET A 478 -27.94 -2.22 4.58
N GLU A 479 -28.81 -2.99 3.94
CA GLU A 479 -30.21 -2.60 3.68
C GLU A 479 -30.37 -1.25 2.96
N LEU A 480 -29.37 -0.85 2.16
CA LEU A 480 -29.37 0.36 1.33
C LEU A 480 -29.75 0.04 -0.12
N PRO A 481 -30.23 1.02 -0.88
CA PRO A 481 -30.29 0.90 -2.33
C PRO A 481 -28.93 0.43 -2.87
N MET A 482 -28.94 -0.57 -3.77
CA MET A 482 -27.70 -1.19 -4.27
C MET A 482 -27.62 -1.12 -5.79
N ILE A 483 -26.43 -0.77 -6.29
CA ILE A 483 -26.06 -0.87 -7.70
C ILE A 483 -24.97 -1.93 -7.83
N GLN A 484 -25.12 -2.85 -8.79
CA GLN A 484 -24.08 -3.78 -9.15
C GLN A 484 -23.37 -3.31 -10.43
N VAL A 485 -22.01 -3.34 -10.40
CA VAL A 485 -21.17 -2.87 -11.48
C VAL A 485 -20.37 -4.05 -12.04
N GLN A 486 -20.29 -4.11 -13.39
CA GLN A 486 -19.48 -5.12 -14.06
C GLN A 486 -17.99 -4.90 -13.71
N HIS A 487 -17.29 -5.98 -13.40
CA HIS A 487 -15.93 -5.99 -12.85
C HIS A 487 -14.91 -5.20 -13.67
N HIS A 488 -14.80 -5.49 -14.98
CA HIS A 488 -13.84 -4.85 -15.88
C HIS A 488 -14.20 -3.39 -16.21
N TYR A 489 -15.47 -3.08 -16.22
CA TYR A 489 -15.94 -1.71 -16.30
C TYR A 489 -15.51 -0.92 -15.04
N ALA A 490 -15.61 -1.52 -13.85
CA ALA A 490 -15.11 -0.89 -12.63
C ALA A 490 -13.58 -0.65 -12.67
N HIS A 491 -12.79 -1.55 -13.27
CA HIS A 491 -11.36 -1.34 -13.50
C HIS A 491 -11.10 -0.14 -14.41
N VAL A 492 -11.83 -0.01 -15.52
CA VAL A 492 -11.71 1.14 -16.44
C VAL A 492 -12.08 2.44 -15.71
N LEU A 493 -13.21 2.46 -14.99
CA LEU A 493 -13.65 3.63 -14.23
C LEU A 493 -12.66 4.05 -13.16
N SER A 494 -12.02 3.09 -12.46
CA SER A 494 -11.02 3.41 -11.45
C SER A 494 -9.78 4.07 -12.06
N CYS A 495 -9.36 3.62 -13.25
CA CYS A 495 -8.27 4.24 -14.01
C CYS A 495 -8.64 5.65 -14.48
N MET A 496 -9.85 5.84 -15.00
CA MET A 496 -10.36 7.17 -15.37
C MET A 496 -10.37 8.12 -14.18
N ALA A 497 -10.86 7.65 -13.03
CA ALA A 497 -10.93 8.45 -11.81
C ALA A 497 -9.54 8.82 -11.26
N GLU A 498 -8.59 7.89 -11.26
CA GLU A 498 -7.21 8.13 -10.82
C GLU A 498 -6.51 9.21 -11.67
N ASN A 499 -6.83 9.26 -12.97
CA ASN A 499 -6.25 10.19 -13.93
C ASN A 499 -7.14 11.42 -14.20
N ASP A 500 -8.23 11.60 -13.43
CA ASP A 500 -9.22 12.69 -13.62
C ASP A 500 -9.71 12.84 -15.09
N CYS A 501 -9.92 11.71 -15.77
CA CYS A 501 -10.36 11.65 -17.14
C CYS A 501 -11.88 11.62 -17.21
N ALA A 502 -12.50 12.73 -17.70
CA ALA A 502 -13.94 12.83 -17.83
C ALA A 502 -14.49 12.41 -19.21
N ASP A 503 -13.62 12.34 -20.22
CA ASP A 503 -13.99 11.97 -21.59
C ASP A 503 -14.17 10.46 -21.74
N PRO A 504 -15.03 10.00 -22.67
CA PRO A 504 -15.14 8.59 -23.00
C PRO A 504 -13.81 7.99 -23.47
N VAL A 505 -13.54 6.75 -23.06
CA VAL A 505 -12.28 6.06 -23.34
C VAL A 505 -12.48 4.71 -24.01
N ILE A 506 -11.44 4.22 -24.66
CA ILE A 506 -11.30 2.80 -24.97
C ILE A 506 -10.48 2.19 -23.84
N GLY A 507 -11.17 1.47 -22.94
CA GLY A 507 -10.57 0.76 -21.83
C GLY A 507 -10.12 -0.63 -22.24
N VAL A 508 -8.84 -0.97 -22.01
CA VAL A 508 -8.33 -2.33 -22.14
C VAL A 508 -8.15 -2.87 -20.72
N SER A 509 -8.97 -3.86 -20.37
CA SER A 509 -8.97 -4.44 -19.01
C SER A 509 -8.52 -5.88 -19.06
N PHE A 510 -7.31 -6.15 -18.57
CA PHE A 510 -6.73 -7.48 -18.43
C PHE A 510 -6.75 -7.91 -16.98
N ASP A 511 -7.33 -9.10 -16.73
CA ASP A 511 -7.53 -9.63 -15.40
C ASP A 511 -7.50 -11.16 -15.36
N GLY A 512 -7.49 -11.71 -14.15
CA GLY A 512 -7.58 -13.15 -13.90
C GLY A 512 -8.98 -13.70 -14.02
N THR A 513 -9.99 -13.01 -13.46
CA THR A 513 -11.37 -13.50 -13.48
C THR A 513 -12.35 -12.40 -13.07
N GLY A 514 -13.30 -12.08 -13.90
CA GLY A 514 -14.45 -11.24 -13.58
C GLY A 514 -15.76 -11.81 -14.15
N TYR A 515 -16.87 -11.49 -13.51
CA TYR A 515 -18.19 -11.98 -13.91
C TYR A 515 -18.72 -11.19 -15.12
N GLY A 516 -18.89 -11.85 -16.26
CA GLY A 516 -19.41 -11.26 -17.49
C GLY A 516 -20.93 -11.02 -17.44
N THR A 517 -21.40 -10.01 -18.14
CA THR A 517 -22.85 -9.74 -18.29
C THR A 517 -23.60 -10.84 -19.03
N ASP A 518 -22.87 -11.67 -19.77
CA ASP A 518 -23.33 -12.84 -20.53
C ASP A 518 -23.23 -14.16 -19.73
N GLY A 519 -22.78 -14.10 -18.46
CA GLY A 519 -22.60 -15.25 -17.60
C GLY A 519 -21.30 -16.04 -17.88
N THR A 520 -20.41 -15.53 -18.73
CA THR A 520 -19.08 -16.10 -19.00
C THR A 520 -18.02 -15.48 -18.08
N ILE A 521 -16.79 -16.03 -18.11
CA ILE A 521 -15.64 -15.47 -17.40
C ILE A 521 -14.95 -14.45 -18.29
N TRP A 522 -15.02 -13.19 -17.92
CA TRP A 522 -14.27 -12.12 -18.57
C TRP A 522 -12.89 -11.94 -17.94
N GLY A 523 -11.97 -11.28 -18.67
CA GLY A 523 -10.63 -10.96 -18.17
C GLY A 523 -9.65 -10.51 -19.24
N GLY A 524 -10.11 -10.28 -20.47
CA GLY A 524 -9.30 -9.76 -21.56
C GLY A 524 -10.16 -8.90 -22.47
N GLU A 525 -10.68 -7.78 -21.94
CA GLU A 525 -11.77 -7.03 -22.53
C GLU A 525 -11.30 -5.70 -23.13
N ILE A 526 -11.93 -5.31 -24.22
CA ILE A 526 -11.81 -3.98 -24.82
C ILE A 526 -13.19 -3.35 -24.71
N LEU A 527 -13.29 -2.29 -23.90
CA LEU A 527 -14.53 -1.59 -23.61
C LEU A 527 -14.47 -0.16 -24.13
N TYR A 528 -15.50 0.27 -24.86
CA TYR A 528 -15.80 1.70 -24.96
C TYR A 528 -16.59 2.10 -23.73
N ALA A 529 -16.10 3.04 -22.95
CA ALA A 529 -16.64 3.35 -21.63
C ALA A 529 -16.59 4.84 -21.30
N ASP A 530 -17.62 5.30 -20.60
CA ASP A 530 -17.66 6.56 -19.88
C ASP A 530 -18.18 6.33 -18.44
N TYR A 531 -18.48 7.37 -17.67
CA TYR A 531 -18.98 7.23 -16.30
C TYR A 531 -20.45 6.76 -16.20
N GLU A 532 -21.18 6.65 -17.31
CA GLU A 532 -22.60 6.31 -17.30
C GLU A 532 -22.86 4.91 -17.85
N HIS A 533 -22.06 4.48 -18.85
CA HIS A 533 -22.26 3.20 -19.53
C HIS A 533 -20.97 2.67 -20.17
N PHE A 534 -21.02 1.42 -20.58
CA PHE A 534 -19.96 0.78 -21.35
C PHE A 534 -20.53 -0.12 -22.46
N GLU A 535 -19.74 -0.31 -23.51
CA GLU A 535 -19.99 -1.25 -24.58
C GLU A 535 -18.76 -2.16 -24.75
N ARG A 536 -18.96 -3.47 -24.77
CA ARG A 536 -17.91 -4.44 -25.09
C ARG A 536 -17.66 -4.45 -26.57
N ILE A 537 -16.59 -3.83 -27.02
CA ILE A 537 -16.24 -3.70 -28.45
C ILE A 537 -15.27 -4.78 -28.94
N GLY A 538 -14.64 -5.53 -28.01
CA GLY A 538 -13.75 -6.62 -28.32
C GLY A 538 -13.29 -7.38 -27.09
N SER A 539 -12.66 -8.53 -27.33
CA SER A 539 -12.04 -9.36 -26.28
C SER A 539 -10.95 -10.25 -26.85
N ILE A 540 -10.18 -10.90 -25.99
CA ILE A 540 -9.40 -12.08 -26.32
C ILE A 540 -10.36 -13.16 -26.86
N GLU A 541 -9.90 -13.97 -27.84
CA GLU A 541 -10.70 -15.08 -28.36
C GLU A 541 -11.07 -16.05 -27.23
N PRO A 542 -12.36 -16.41 -27.10
CA PRO A 542 -12.82 -17.26 -26.00
C PRO A 542 -12.21 -18.66 -26.04
N PHE A 543 -11.93 -19.19 -24.86
CA PHE A 543 -11.50 -20.57 -24.64
C PHE A 543 -12.26 -21.19 -23.47
N TRP A 544 -12.25 -22.52 -23.38
CA TRP A 544 -12.93 -23.22 -22.28
C TRP A 544 -12.10 -23.23 -21.01
N HIS A 545 -12.61 -22.62 -19.96
CA HIS A 545 -12.11 -22.76 -18.59
C HIS A 545 -12.69 -24.04 -17.99
N VAL A 546 -11.85 -25.08 -17.80
CA VAL A 546 -12.28 -26.44 -17.48
C VAL A 546 -11.86 -26.86 -16.09
N GLY A 547 -12.83 -27.13 -15.21
CA GLY A 547 -12.59 -27.67 -13.88
C GLY A 547 -12.94 -26.74 -12.73
N GLY A 548 -13.57 -25.59 -12.98
CA GLY A 548 -13.91 -24.59 -11.96
C GLY A 548 -12.65 -24.02 -11.31
N ASP A 549 -12.67 -23.72 -10.00
CA ASP A 549 -11.60 -22.99 -9.29
C ASP A 549 -10.21 -23.65 -9.41
N ILE A 550 -10.13 -24.96 -9.53
CA ILE A 550 -8.84 -25.65 -9.69
C ILE A 550 -8.13 -25.26 -10.99
N ALA A 551 -8.87 -24.88 -12.03
CA ALA A 551 -8.29 -24.43 -13.30
C ALA A 551 -7.59 -23.08 -13.19
N SER A 552 -7.88 -22.29 -12.15
CA SER A 552 -7.15 -21.06 -11.83
C SER A 552 -5.79 -21.33 -11.17
N GLN A 553 -5.58 -22.54 -10.65
CA GLN A 553 -4.30 -22.99 -10.07
C GLN A 553 -3.52 -23.88 -11.02
N GLU A 554 -4.22 -24.66 -11.88
CA GLU A 554 -3.63 -25.64 -12.80
C GLU A 554 -3.69 -25.13 -14.24
N GLY A 555 -2.77 -24.20 -14.60
CA GLY A 555 -2.70 -23.57 -15.94
C GLY A 555 -2.62 -24.59 -17.10
N PHE A 556 -2.08 -25.79 -16.85
CA PHE A 556 -2.06 -26.85 -17.86
C PHE A 556 -3.46 -27.28 -18.32
N ARG A 557 -4.52 -27.14 -17.48
CA ARG A 557 -5.90 -27.44 -17.87
C ARG A 557 -6.39 -26.52 -18.97
N ILE A 558 -6.08 -25.26 -18.84
CA ILE A 558 -6.41 -24.24 -19.85
C ILE A 558 -5.61 -24.49 -21.12
N ALA A 559 -4.31 -24.82 -21.00
CA ALA A 559 -3.47 -25.19 -22.14
C ALA A 559 -4.02 -26.37 -22.94
N VAL A 560 -4.42 -27.45 -22.26
CA VAL A 560 -5.05 -28.62 -22.87
C VAL A 560 -6.35 -28.26 -23.56
N SER A 561 -7.17 -27.42 -22.94
CA SER A 561 -8.43 -26.93 -23.50
C SER A 561 -8.23 -26.12 -24.78
N ILE A 562 -7.27 -25.18 -24.78
CA ILE A 562 -6.92 -24.36 -25.95
C ILE A 562 -6.40 -25.25 -27.09
N ILE A 563 -5.48 -26.19 -26.81
CA ILE A 563 -4.95 -27.13 -27.82
C ILE A 563 -6.10 -27.96 -28.42
N GLY A 564 -7.03 -28.45 -27.56
CA GLY A 564 -8.20 -29.19 -28.02
C GLY A 564 -9.17 -28.39 -28.88
N GLY A 565 -9.26 -27.07 -28.69
CA GLY A 565 -10.05 -26.17 -29.52
C GLY A 565 -9.40 -25.83 -30.87
N LEU A 566 -8.08 -25.64 -30.86
CA LEU A 566 -7.31 -25.31 -32.06
C LEU A 566 -7.06 -26.50 -33.00
N VAL A 567 -6.90 -27.69 -32.46
CA VAL A 567 -6.55 -28.89 -33.20
C VAL A 567 -7.80 -29.75 -33.41
N ARG A 568 -8.31 -29.80 -34.67
CA ARG A 568 -9.56 -30.49 -35.00
C ARG A 568 -9.55 -31.99 -34.71
N GLU A 569 -8.43 -32.67 -34.90
CA GLU A 569 -8.28 -34.09 -34.69
C GLU A 569 -7.84 -34.39 -33.25
N LYS A 570 -8.68 -35.10 -32.49
CA LYS A 570 -8.45 -35.39 -31.07
C LYS A 570 -7.12 -36.16 -30.83
N GLU A 571 -6.71 -37.02 -31.76
CA GLU A 571 -5.47 -37.77 -31.64
C GLU A 571 -4.23 -36.89 -31.81
N ASN A 572 -4.30 -35.94 -32.75
CA ASN A 572 -3.24 -34.95 -32.93
C ASN A 572 -3.13 -34.03 -31.72
N ALA A 573 -4.25 -33.58 -31.14
CA ALA A 573 -4.25 -32.81 -29.91
C ALA A 573 -3.56 -33.55 -28.75
N LYS A 574 -3.85 -34.86 -28.58
CA LYS A 574 -3.20 -35.68 -27.56
C LYS A 574 -1.69 -35.84 -27.79
N ASN A 575 -1.27 -36.00 -29.04
CA ASN A 575 0.15 -36.10 -29.37
C ASN A 575 0.89 -34.83 -28.99
N ILE A 576 0.32 -33.64 -29.30
CA ILE A 576 0.88 -32.34 -28.92
C ILE A 576 0.93 -32.22 -27.37
N ILE A 577 -0.14 -32.55 -26.66
CA ILE A 577 -0.20 -32.48 -25.19
C ILE A 577 0.88 -33.39 -24.57
N LYS A 578 1.11 -34.58 -25.15
CA LYS A 578 2.13 -35.51 -24.72
C LYS A 578 3.55 -34.98 -25.04
N GLU A 579 3.79 -34.43 -26.23
CA GLU A 579 5.09 -33.86 -26.62
C GLU A 579 5.48 -32.66 -25.72
N LEU A 580 4.51 -31.85 -25.33
CA LEU A 580 4.69 -30.73 -24.40
C LEU A 580 4.71 -31.18 -22.93
N GLU A 581 4.52 -32.46 -22.66
CA GLU A 581 4.49 -33.05 -21.29
C GLU A 581 3.52 -32.30 -20.35
N LEU A 582 2.40 -31.74 -20.86
CA LEU A 582 1.49 -30.94 -20.08
C LEU A 582 0.86 -31.65 -18.91
N CYS A 583 0.37 -32.88 -19.16
CA CYS A 583 -0.26 -33.75 -18.16
C CYS A 583 -0.24 -35.21 -18.61
N THR A 584 -0.74 -36.12 -17.78
CA THR A 584 -0.89 -37.52 -18.13
C THR A 584 -1.99 -37.75 -19.17
N GLU A 585 -1.91 -38.84 -19.93
CA GLU A 585 -2.91 -39.18 -20.95
C GLU A 585 -4.35 -39.31 -20.38
N PRO A 586 -4.58 -39.96 -19.20
CA PRO A 586 -5.88 -39.94 -18.55
C PRO A 586 -6.42 -38.52 -18.25
N GLU A 587 -5.59 -37.64 -17.72
CA GLU A 587 -5.96 -36.22 -17.44
C GLU A 587 -6.32 -35.51 -18.73
N ALA A 588 -5.51 -35.62 -19.76
CA ALA A 588 -5.79 -35.04 -21.08
C ALA A 588 -7.13 -35.49 -21.63
N ASN A 589 -7.44 -36.81 -21.57
CA ASN A 589 -8.71 -37.37 -22.04
C ASN A 589 -9.90 -36.78 -21.27
N VAL A 590 -9.79 -36.62 -19.95
CA VAL A 590 -10.83 -36.02 -19.11
C VAL A 590 -11.06 -34.59 -19.50
N ILE A 591 -10.00 -33.76 -19.51
CA ILE A 591 -10.10 -32.31 -19.80
C ILE A 591 -10.66 -32.07 -21.21
N LEU A 592 -10.15 -32.75 -22.23
CA LEU A 592 -10.66 -32.65 -23.61
C LEU A 592 -12.15 -33.08 -23.71
N THR A 593 -12.56 -34.09 -22.94
CA THR A 593 -13.96 -34.53 -22.93
C THR A 593 -14.85 -33.54 -22.22
N MET A 594 -14.38 -32.93 -21.12
CA MET A 594 -15.10 -31.89 -20.37
C MET A 594 -15.29 -30.64 -21.25
N ALA A 595 -14.24 -30.18 -21.92
CA ALA A 595 -14.31 -29.05 -22.84
C ALA A 595 -15.30 -29.34 -24.00
N GLN A 596 -15.18 -30.48 -24.65
CA GLN A 596 -16.03 -30.88 -25.78
C GLN A 596 -17.53 -31.03 -25.40
N ARG A 597 -17.82 -31.47 -24.19
CA ARG A 597 -19.19 -31.71 -23.70
C ARG A 597 -19.71 -30.56 -22.82
N HIS A 598 -18.96 -29.53 -22.63
CA HIS A 598 -19.28 -28.38 -21.76
C HIS A 598 -19.59 -28.81 -20.30
N LEU A 599 -18.85 -29.81 -19.79
CA LEU A 599 -19.03 -30.37 -18.45
C LEU A 599 -18.08 -29.65 -17.47
N ASN A 600 -18.62 -28.93 -16.50
CA ASN A 600 -17.84 -28.08 -15.60
C ASN A 600 -16.82 -27.22 -16.37
N ALA A 601 -17.30 -26.65 -17.48
CA ALA A 601 -16.53 -25.83 -18.40
C ALA A 601 -17.35 -24.55 -18.71
N ILE A 602 -16.71 -23.40 -18.57
CA ILE A 602 -17.29 -22.08 -18.84
C ILE A 602 -16.42 -21.39 -19.88
N GLU A 603 -17.01 -20.68 -20.83
CA GLU A 603 -16.24 -19.83 -21.74
C GLU A 603 -15.53 -18.73 -21.00
N SER A 604 -14.29 -18.45 -21.38
CA SER A 604 -13.46 -17.44 -20.74
C SER A 604 -12.63 -16.65 -21.76
N THR A 605 -12.55 -15.36 -21.53
CA THR A 605 -11.66 -14.41 -22.23
C THR A 605 -10.53 -13.92 -21.32
N SER A 606 -10.27 -14.62 -20.19
CA SER A 606 -9.29 -14.22 -19.18
C SER A 606 -7.86 -14.14 -19.72
N ALA A 607 -7.27 -12.97 -19.69
CA ALA A 607 -5.85 -12.76 -19.99
C ALA A 607 -4.94 -13.51 -19.01
N GLY A 608 -5.26 -13.48 -17.72
CA GLY A 608 -4.48 -14.18 -16.69
C GLY A 608 -4.45 -15.70 -16.92
N ARG A 609 -5.59 -16.29 -17.23
CA ARG A 609 -5.65 -17.74 -17.55
C ARG A 609 -4.95 -18.09 -18.86
N LEU A 610 -4.99 -17.17 -19.84
CA LEU A 610 -4.20 -17.34 -21.07
C LEU A 610 -2.70 -17.33 -20.78
N PHE A 611 -2.22 -16.42 -19.96
CA PHE A 611 -0.81 -16.36 -19.54
C PHE A 611 -0.40 -17.63 -18.78
N ASP A 612 -1.23 -18.15 -17.88
CA ASP A 612 -0.98 -19.42 -17.19
C ASP A 612 -0.87 -20.58 -18.16
N ALA A 613 -1.75 -20.62 -19.18
CA ALA A 613 -1.72 -21.65 -20.22
C ALA A 613 -0.45 -21.56 -21.07
N VAL A 614 -0.05 -20.35 -21.48
CA VAL A 614 1.19 -20.11 -22.26
C VAL A 614 2.41 -20.51 -21.43
N SER A 615 2.44 -20.15 -20.15
CA SER A 615 3.50 -20.56 -19.21
C SER A 615 3.63 -22.09 -19.14
N ALA A 616 2.50 -22.80 -19.09
CA ALA A 616 2.47 -24.26 -19.10
C ALA A 616 2.96 -24.85 -20.44
N ILE A 617 2.50 -24.30 -21.58
CA ILE A 617 2.89 -24.74 -22.94
C ILE A 617 4.40 -24.58 -23.16
N LEU A 618 4.98 -23.49 -22.67
CA LEU A 618 6.42 -23.23 -22.75
C LEU A 618 7.24 -24.02 -21.72
N GLY A 619 6.61 -24.83 -20.86
CA GLY A 619 7.27 -25.63 -19.83
C GLY A 619 7.85 -24.81 -18.69
N ILE A 620 7.42 -23.55 -18.53
CA ILE A 620 7.88 -22.65 -17.47
C ILE A 620 7.23 -23.00 -16.15
N GLN A 621 5.88 -22.96 -16.09
CA GLN A 621 5.12 -23.26 -14.87
C GLN A 621 3.77 -23.89 -15.25
N LYS A 622 3.48 -25.10 -14.78
CA LYS A 622 2.25 -25.84 -15.11
C LYS A 622 1.12 -25.59 -14.09
N SER A 623 1.48 -25.30 -12.87
CA SER A 623 0.55 -25.07 -11.75
C SER A 623 1.08 -23.99 -10.82
N SER A 624 0.18 -23.22 -10.24
CA SER A 624 0.49 -22.11 -9.33
C SER A 624 0.16 -22.47 -7.88
N THR A 625 1.01 -22.09 -6.95
CA THR A 625 0.79 -22.25 -5.50
C THR A 625 0.25 -20.97 -4.86
N PHE A 626 0.25 -19.87 -5.60
CA PHE A 626 -0.34 -18.60 -5.25
C PHE A 626 -0.78 -17.86 -6.53
N GLU A 627 -1.67 -16.90 -6.38
CA GLU A 627 -2.23 -16.13 -7.49
C GLU A 627 -1.14 -15.41 -8.31
N GLY A 628 -1.17 -15.58 -9.63
CA GLY A 628 -0.27 -14.92 -10.59
C GLY A 628 1.13 -15.56 -10.69
N GLU A 629 1.40 -16.71 -10.02
CA GLU A 629 2.73 -17.33 -10.04
C GLU A 629 3.19 -17.69 -11.46
N ALA A 630 2.33 -18.38 -12.24
CA ALA A 630 2.66 -18.81 -13.58
C ALA A 630 2.77 -17.63 -14.56
N SER A 631 1.89 -16.63 -14.44
CA SER A 631 1.93 -15.42 -15.24
C SER A 631 3.20 -14.59 -14.99
N MET A 632 3.61 -14.42 -13.72
CA MET A 632 4.88 -13.76 -13.37
C MET A 632 6.10 -14.55 -13.85
N ALA A 633 6.07 -15.88 -13.76
CA ALA A 633 7.18 -16.70 -14.27
C ALA A 633 7.33 -16.54 -15.79
N LEU A 634 6.22 -16.42 -16.53
CA LEU A 634 6.21 -16.11 -17.96
C LEU A 634 6.79 -14.71 -18.25
N GLU A 635 6.39 -13.69 -17.49
CA GLU A 635 6.93 -12.33 -17.58
C GLU A 635 8.44 -12.33 -17.41
N PHE A 636 8.96 -12.96 -16.34
CA PHE A 636 10.39 -13.02 -16.06
C PHE A 636 11.18 -13.76 -17.16
N ALA A 637 10.59 -14.82 -17.73
CA ALA A 637 11.20 -15.53 -18.84
C ALA A 637 11.25 -14.65 -20.11
N ALA A 638 10.21 -13.89 -20.37
CA ALA A 638 10.15 -12.96 -21.50
C ALA A 638 11.16 -11.81 -21.35
N GLU A 639 11.24 -11.20 -20.16
CA GLU A 639 12.25 -10.15 -19.87
C GLU A 639 13.68 -10.66 -20.00
N ALA A 640 13.96 -11.85 -19.47
CA ALA A 640 15.29 -12.46 -19.59
C ALA A 640 15.66 -12.70 -21.05
N TRP A 641 14.73 -13.21 -21.85
CA TRP A 641 14.93 -13.42 -23.29
C TRP A 641 15.17 -12.12 -24.02
N GLN A 642 14.40 -11.06 -23.73
CA GLN A 642 14.55 -9.74 -24.32
C GLN A 642 15.92 -9.15 -24.01
N LYS A 643 16.37 -9.13 -22.76
CA LYS A 643 17.69 -8.65 -22.31
C LYS A 643 18.83 -9.36 -23.06
N GLU A 644 18.73 -10.68 -23.20
CA GLU A 644 19.75 -11.48 -23.92
C GLU A 644 19.83 -11.12 -25.40
N HIS A 645 18.67 -10.89 -26.05
CA HIS A 645 18.63 -10.57 -27.47
C HIS A 645 19.01 -9.12 -27.78
N GLU A 646 18.68 -8.18 -26.93
CA GLU A 646 19.14 -6.80 -27.02
C GLU A 646 20.68 -6.70 -26.84
N ALA A 647 21.24 -7.44 -25.89
CA ALA A 647 22.68 -7.53 -25.70
C ALA A 647 23.38 -8.09 -26.94
N LYS A 648 22.88 -9.18 -27.53
CA LYS A 648 23.42 -9.78 -28.77
C LYS A 648 23.33 -8.82 -29.97
N ASN A 649 22.23 -8.09 -30.11
CA ASN A 649 22.05 -7.10 -31.18
C ASN A 649 23.02 -5.92 -31.03
N THR A 650 23.23 -5.45 -29.80
CA THR A 650 24.20 -4.38 -29.49
C THR A 650 25.64 -4.83 -29.77
N GLU A 651 25.99 -6.06 -29.43
CA GLU A 651 27.33 -6.65 -29.71
C GLU A 651 27.54 -6.85 -31.20
N ASN A 652 26.57 -7.34 -31.94
CA ASN A 652 26.57 -7.46 -33.39
C ASN A 652 26.73 -6.09 -34.07
N THR A 653 26.05 -5.06 -33.59
CA THR A 653 26.15 -3.69 -34.11
C THR A 653 27.56 -3.10 -33.86
N LYS A 654 28.13 -3.30 -32.65
CA LYS A 654 29.51 -2.89 -32.33
C LYS A 654 30.54 -3.64 -33.15
N ASN A 655 30.35 -4.94 -33.38
CA ASN A 655 31.23 -5.75 -34.23
C ASN A 655 31.16 -5.35 -35.69
N ALA A 656 29.92 -5.04 -36.19
CA ALA A 656 29.73 -4.51 -37.54
C ALA A 656 30.39 -3.13 -37.73
N GLN A 657 30.35 -2.28 -36.71
CA GLN A 657 30.97 -0.96 -36.70
C GLN A 657 32.50 -1.08 -36.67
N LYS A 658 33.09 -1.97 -35.84
CA LYS A 658 34.54 -2.31 -35.86
C LYS A 658 34.97 -2.88 -37.17
N CYS A 659 34.17 -3.72 -37.84
CA CYS A 659 34.48 -4.25 -39.17
C CYS A 659 34.49 -3.15 -40.25
N ARG A 660 33.62 -2.15 -40.17
CA ARG A 660 33.62 -0.98 -41.08
C ARG A 660 34.85 -0.10 -40.85
N GLU A 661 35.22 0.18 -39.60
CA GLU A 661 36.40 0.95 -39.24
C GLU A 661 37.69 0.23 -39.67
N CYS A 662 37.75 -1.13 -39.59
CA CYS A 662 38.87 -1.93 -40.10
C CYS A 662 38.96 -1.94 -41.64
N GLN A 663 37.84 -1.85 -42.35
CA GLN A 663 37.84 -1.74 -43.83
C GLN A 663 38.21 -0.35 -44.33
N GLU A 664 37.95 0.70 -43.54
CA GLU A 664 38.45 2.06 -43.84
C GLU A 664 39.93 2.25 -43.53
N CYS A 665 40.49 1.55 -42.53
CA CYS A 665 41.93 1.56 -42.23
C CYS A 665 42.82 0.85 -43.28
N HIS A 666 42.26 0.02 -44.15
CA HIS A 666 42.99 -0.62 -45.23
C HIS A 666 42.96 0.15 -46.55
N LYS A 667 42.45 1.37 -46.55
CA LYS A 667 42.43 2.30 -47.70
C LYS A 667 43.32 3.54 -47.47
N CYS A 668 44.21 3.56 -46.49
CA CYS A 668 45.26 4.57 -46.34
C CYS A 668 46.61 3.99 -46.69
#